data_1144983eb0c87e05e98308239e2c12a6
#
_entry.id   1144983eb0c87e05e98308239e2c12a6
#
_cell.length_a   1.000
_cell.length_b   1.000
_cell.length_c   1.000
_cell.angle_alpha   90.00
_cell.angle_beta   90.00
_cell.angle_gamma   90.00
#
_symmetry.space_group_name_H-M   'P 1'
#
loop_
_entity.id
_entity.type
_entity.pdbx_description
1 polymer ?
#
loop_
_entity_poly.entity_id
_entity_poly.type
_entity_poly.pdbx_seq_one_letter_code
_entity_poly.pdbx_strand_id
1 'polypeptide(L)'
;MRFPNQRLAQLFDLLQNETLPQDELAQRLSVSTRTVRADITALNALLLHYGAQFVLARGSGYQLRVDDPTRYQTLAATPAKALRIPRTAVERVNYLSVRFLTSAFSLKLEDLADEWFVSRATLQGDMVDVRERFQRYQLTLETRPRHGMKLFGSEVSTRACLTDLLWALAQEDETNPLITEEALNAGVPERLASVLPEALARHHVRLTAEGERFVRIYCAVAVRRISEGYPLSEFNAEDVAQNVRDAARDIAASLQQLAGKPLSPAEEEWLCIHITARQVQEVDPGTISADDDEALVNYILRYINTQYNYNLLDDAQLHADLLTHIKTMITRVRYQIMIPNPLLDNIKQHYPMAWDMTLAAVSSWGKYTPYVISENEIGFLVLHIGVGLERHYNIGYQRQPHVLLVCDAGNAMVRMIEAVLLRKYPQIVISETLSLRDYELRDTISEDFVISTVRISEKEKPVVTIAPFPTDYQLEQIGKLVLVDRTRPWMLEKFFDAAHFRVVNEPMDQQTLFRTLCDELHEEGFVDAEFHASVVEREAIVSTMLGEGIALPHALGLLAKKTVVYTVLAPQGIQWGDETAHAIFLLAISKSEYEEAMAIYDIFVTFLRERAMTRLASCQTFSEFKTVAMECVSRF
;
A
#
# COMPACT_ATOMS: atom_id res chain seq x y z
N MET A 1 30.04 20.78 5.85
CA MET A 1 29.19 21.43 4.82
C MET A 1 29.25 20.61 3.55
N ARG A 2 28.13 20.43 2.88
CA ARG A 2 28.08 19.74 1.60
C ARG A 2 28.00 20.78 0.48
N PHE A 3 28.96 20.74 -0.40
CA PHE A 3 28.97 21.65 -1.55
C PHE A 3 28.11 21.07 -2.68
N PRO A 4 27.47 21.92 -3.50
CA PRO A 4 26.63 21.50 -4.63
C PRO A 4 27.36 20.63 -5.67
N ASN A 5 28.67 20.76 -5.78
CA ASN A 5 29.51 19.93 -6.63
C ASN A 5 30.97 19.88 -6.11
N GLN A 6 31.74 18.93 -6.62
CA GLN A 6 33.12 18.67 -6.20
C GLN A 6 34.03 19.87 -6.44
N ARG A 7 33.83 20.64 -7.52
CA ARG A 7 34.64 21.81 -7.85
C ARG A 7 34.47 22.92 -6.80
N LEU A 8 33.26 23.18 -6.33
CA LEU A 8 33.03 24.14 -5.23
C LEU A 8 33.66 23.67 -3.92
N ALA A 9 33.68 22.37 -3.65
CA ALA A 9 34.36 21.80 -2.50
C ALA A 9 35.88 22.04 -2.62
N GLN A 10 36.49 21.71 -3.78
CA GLN A 10 37.91 21.94 -4.06
C GLN A 10 38.27 23.43 -3.98
N LEU A 11 37.44 24.31 -4.54
CA LEU A 11 37.62 25.75 -4.47
C LEU A 11 37.59 26.26 -3.03
N PHE A 12 36.67 25.74 -2.21
CA PHE A 12 36.59 26.07 -0.78
C PHE A 12 37.86 25.61 -0.03
N ASP A 13 38.28 24.36 -0.24
CA ASP A 13 39.45 23.78 0.42
C ASP A 13 40.73 24.54 0.07
N LEU A 14 40.90 24.94 -1.19
CA LEU A 14 42.02 25.77 -1.61
C LEU A 14 42.02 27.12 -0.92
N LEU A 15 40.88 27.81 -0.93
CA LEU A 15 40.76 29.18 -0.38
C LEU A 15 40.59 29.24 1.15
N GLN A 16 40.33 28.13 1.81
CA GLN A 16 40.32 28.05 3.26
C GLN A 16 41.73 28.21 3.84
N ASN A 17 42.73 27.71 3.13
CA ASN A 17 44.10 27.61 3.60
C ASN A 17 45.07 28.60 2.87
N GLU A 18 44.71 29.04 1.67
CA GLU A 18 45.57 29.87 0.84
C GLU A 18 44.81 31.08 0.27
N THR A 19 45.54 32.18 0.08
CA THR A 19 45.03 33.33 -0.70
C THR A 19 45.55 33.19 -2.13
N LEU A 20 44.64 33.02 -3.09
CA LEU A 20 45.03 32.71 -4.47
C LEU A 20 44.42 33.69 -5.49
N PRO A 21 45.21 34.11 -6.49
CA PRO A 21 44.72 34.90 -7.61
C PRO A 21 43.71 34.10 -8.45
N GLN A 22 42.80 34.81 -9.12
CA GLN A 22 41.77 34.20 -9.95
C GLN A 22 42.31 33.33 -11.07
N ASP A 23 43.41 33.71 -11.68
CA ASP A 23 44.06 32.99 -12.79
C ASP A 23 44.67 31.67 -12.30
N GLU A 24 45.28 31.69 -11.12
CA GLU A 24 45.84 30.51 -10.47
C GLU A 24 44.72 29.50 -10.10
N LEU A 25 43.59 29.99 -9.56
CA LEU A 25 42.41 29.17 -9.28
C LEU A 25 41.85 28.55 -10.57
N ALA A 26 41.79 29.33 -11.66
CA ALA A 26 41.32 28.84 -12.95
C ALA A 26 42.21 27.71 -13.50
N GLN A 27 43.51 27.84 -13.32
CA GLN A 27 44.51 26.84 -13.74
C GLN A 27 44.39 25.55 -12.89
N ARG A 28 44.39 25.67 -11.56
CA ARG A 28 44.30 24.50 -10.64
C ARG A 28 42.99 23.72 -10.78
N LEU A 29 41.89 24.41 -11.06
CA LEU A 29 40.60 23.79 -11.25
C LEU A 29 40.29 23.43 -12.72
N SER A 30 41.21 23.70 -13.66
CA SER A 30 41.05 23.46 -15.09
C SER A 30 39.77 24.08 -15.68
N VAL A 31 39.46 25.32 -15.28
CA VAL A 31 38.25 26.06 -15.71
C VAL A 31 38.61 27.48 -16.17
N SER A 32 37.64 28.19 -16.77
CA SER A 32 37.83 29.59 -17.13
C SER A 32 37.78 30.51 -15.90
N THR A 33 38.44 31.67 -15.95
CA THR A 33 38.37 32.72 -14.92
C THR A 33 36.91 33.20 -14.71
N ARG A 34 36.11 33.17 -15.77
CA ARG A 34 34.66 33.47 -15.67
C ARG A 34 33.94 32.43 -14.81
N THR A 35 34.30 31.15 -14.94
CA THR A 35 33.73 30.05 -14.13
C THR A 35 34.13 30.22 -12.67
N VAL A 36 35.40 30.56 -12.38
CA VAL A 36 35.86 30.83 -11.00
C VAL A 36 35.05 31.96 -10.36
N ARG A 37 34.76 33.05 -11.07
CA ARG A 37 33.93 34.13 -10.51
C ARG A 37 32.49 33.67 -10.17
N ALA A 38 31.90 32.87 -11.06
CA ALA A 38 30.57 32.31 -10.81
C ALA A 38 30.57 31.36 -9.60
N ASP A 39 31.61 30.54 -9.46
CA ASP A 39 31.80 29.61 -8.35
C ASP A 39 32.06 30.35 -7.03
N ILE A 40 32.84 31.41 -7.00
CA ILE A 40 33.05 32.29 -5.82
C ILE A 40 31.70 32.93 -5.41
N THR A 41 30.92 33.40 -6.38
CA THR A 41 29.58 33.99 -6.08
C THR A 41 28.67 32.94 -5.45
N ALA A 42 28.66 31.72 -5.98
CA ALA A 42 27.91 30.62 -5.44
C ALA A 42 28.37 30.22 -4.02
N LEU A 43 29.70 30.15 -3.80
CA LEU A 43 30.28 29.89 -2.48
C LEU A 43 29.93 30.97 -1.47
N ASN A 44 30.01 32.25 -1.86
CA ASN A 44 29.67 33.36 -0.97
C ASN A 44 28.20 33.34 -0.56
N ALA A 45 27.30 32.99 -1.48
CA ALA A 45 25.87 32.78 -1.12
C ALA A 45 25.69 31.70 -0.06
N LEU A 46 26.48 30.62 -0.10
CA LEU A 46 26.50 29.57 0.91
C LEU A 46 27.10 30.02 2.24
N LEU A 47 28.27 30.67 2.19
CA LEU A 47 29.06 31.06 3.36
C LEU A 47 28.42 32.18 4.17
N LEU A 48 27.61 33.04 3.56
CA LEU A 48 26.84 34.08 4.25
C LEU A 48 25.95 33.51 5.39
N HIS A 49 25.40 32.33 5.21
CA HIS A 49 24.62 31.66 6.27
C HIS A 49 25.48 31.27 7.48
N TYR A 50 26.78 31.09 7.25
CA TYR A 50 27.78 30.73 8.27
C TYR A 50 28.62 31.93 8.73
N GLY A 51 28.21 33.13 8.36
CA GLY A 51 28.93 34.35 8.77
C GLY A 51 30.32 34.45 8.17
N ALA A 52 30.54 33.97 6.94
CA ALA A 52 31.83 34.03 6.22
C ALA A 52 31.63 34.36 4.74
N GLN A 53 32.67 34.82 4.08
CA GLN A 53 32.68 35.08 2.65
C GLN A 53 34.10 35.13 2.09
N PHE A 54 34.25 34.81 0.81
CA PHE A 54 35.49 35.06 0.08
C PHE A 54 35.49 36.47 -0.48
N VAL A 55 36.53 37.25 -0.14
CA VAL A 55 36.72 38.63 -0.61
C VAL A 55 37.95 38.71 -1.48
N LEU A 56 37.90 39.55 -2.51
CA LEU A 56 39.03 39.79 -3.36
C LEU A 56 39.97 40.86 -2.72
N ALA A 57 41.13 40.44 -2.26
CA ALA A 57 42.17 41.34 -1.77
C ALA A 57 43.01 41.87 -2.95
N ARG A 58 43.13 43.20 -3.06
CA ARG A 58 43.86 43.82 -4.15
C ARG A 58 45.31 43.34 -4.18
N GLY A 59 45.71 42.74 -5.30
CA GLY A 59 47.08 42.26 -5.54
C GLY A 59 47.41 40.90 -4.95
N SER A 60 46.55 40.28 -4.16
CA SER A 60 46.82 38.98 -3.51
C SER A 60 45.88 37.85 -3.94
N GLY A 61 44.65 38.17 -4.38
CA GLY A 61 43.67 37.17 -4.78
C GLY A 61 42.49 37.04 -3.81
N TYR A 62 41.74 35.93 -3.93
CA TYR A 62 40.61 35.64 -3.03
C TYR A 62 41.09 35.09 -1.70
N GLN A 63 40.52 35.61 -0.60
CA GLN A 63 40.79 35.16 0.76
C GLN A 63 39.49 35.00 1.54
N LEU A 64 39.47 34.07 2.48
CA LEU A 64 38.35 33.86 3.39
C LEU A 64 38.30 34.97 4.44
N ARG A 65 37.15 35.62 4.58
CA ARG A 65 36.83 36.53 5.67
C ARG A 65 35.71 35.93 6.50
N VAL A 66 35.94 35.75 7.80
CA VAL A 66 34.97 35.26 8.76
C VAL A 66 34.45 36.43 9.56
N ASP A 67 33.17 36.79 9.37
CA ASP A 67 32.50 37.88 10.03
C ASP A 67 31.87 37.43 11.36
N ASP A 68 31.50 36.11 11.47
CA ASP A 68 30.95 35.47 12.70
C ASP A 68 31.69 34.15 12.98
N PRO A 69 32.70 34.17 13.88
CA PRO A 69 33.48 32.95 14.18
C PRO A 69 32.65 31.83 14.80
N THR A 70 31.58 32.14 15.56
CA THR A 70 30.75 31.13 16.22
C THR A 70 29.94 30.35 15.20
N ARG A 71 29.35 31.02 14.22
CA ARG A 71 28.65 30.38 13.10
C ARG A 71 29.61 29.64 12.18
N TYR A 72 30.80 30.20 11.93
CA TYR A 72 31.79 29.55 11.08
C TYR A 72 32.34 28.25 11.69
N GLN A 73 32.48 28.16 13.02
CA GLN A 73 32.90 26.93 13.68
C GLN A 73 31.92 25.78 13.48
N THR A 74 30.63 26.05 13.32
CA THR A 74 29.65 25.00 12.98
C THR A 74 29.89 24.40 11.60
N LEU A 75 30.48 25.16 10.67
CA LEU A 75 30.90 24.69 9.35
C LEU A 75 32.10 23.73 9.44
N ALA A 76 33.10 24.06 10.28
CA ALA A 76 34.33 23.28 10.43
C ALA A 76 34.11 21.97 11.21
N ALA A 77 33.08 21.89 12.06
CA ALA A 77 32.75 20.70 12.84
C ALA A 77 32.06 19.58 12.03
N THR A 78 31.74 19.82 10.77
CA THR A 78 31.11 18.80 9.90
C THR A 78 32.22 17.99 9.21
N PRO A 79 32.46 16.71 9.57
CA PRO A 79 33.49 15.90 8.91
C PRO A 79 33.18 15.73 7.43
N ALA A 80 34.22 15.81 6.61
CA ALA A 80 34.14 15.45 5.18
C ALA A 80 33.83 13.96 5.09
N LYS A 81 32.57 13.59 4.83
CA LYS A 81 32.15 12.20 4.74
C LYS A 81 32.46 11.66 3.33
N ALA A 82 32.96 10.42 3.28
CA ALA A 82 33.17 9.69 2.05
C ALA A 82 31.85 9.60 1.27
N LEU A 83 31.85 10.09 0.04
CA LEU A 83 30.71 10.00 -0.88
C LEU A 83 30.39 8.53 -1.15
N ARG A 84 29.23 8.08 -0.70
CA ARG A 84 28.71 6.75 -1.08
C ARG A 84 28.09 6.87 -2.47
N ILE A 85 28.66 6.16 -3.43
CA ILE A 85 28.19 6.14 -4.81
C ILE A 85 27.01 5.15 -4.89
N PRO A 86 25.80 5.58 -5.31
CA PRO A 86 24.69 4.67 -5.50
C PRO A 86 24.95 3.74 -6.70
N ARG A 87 24.73 2.44 -6.52
CA ARG A 87 25.08 1.40 -7.50
C ARG A 87 23.91 0.96 -8.36
N THR A 88 22.73 0.84 -7.77
CA THR A 88 21.51 0.40 -8.46
C THR A 88 20.65 1.59 -8.91
N ALA A 89 19.72 1.37 -9.84
CA ALA A 89 18.75 2.40 -10.26
C ALA A 89 17.91 2.88 -9.07
N VAL A 90 17.43 1.96 -8.24
CA VAL A 90 16.63 2.27 -7.04
C VAL A 90 17.42 3.15 -6.07
N GLU A 91 18.67 2.80 -5.77
CA GLU A 91 19.54 3.64 -4.95
C GLU A 91 19.72 5.03 -5.56
N ARG A 92 19.97 5.15 -6.88
CA ARG A 92 20.15 6.45 -7.54
C ARG A 92 18.88 7.31 -7.47
N VAL A 93 17.69 6.71 -7.69
CA VAL A 93 16.40 7.41 -7.56
C VAL A 93 16.21 7.93 -6.13
N ASN A 94 16.53 7.13 -5.12
CA ASN A 94 16.42 7.54 -3.72
C ASN A 94 17.42 8.67 -3.39
N TYR A 95 18.68 8.54 -3.83
CA TYR A 95 19.69 9.60 -3.66
C TYR A 95 19.32 10.89 -4.37
N LEU A 96 18.85 10.81 -5.64
CA LEU A 96 18.35 11.97 -6.38
C LEU A 96 17.21 12.66 -5.64
N SER A 97 16.24 11.87 -5.18
CA SER A 97 15.09 12.40 -4.44
C SER A 97 15.52 13.14 -3.17
N VAL A 98 16.36 12.53 -2.33
CA VAL A 98 16.88 13.19 -1.12
C VAL A 98 17.67 14.46 -1.49
N ARG A 99 18.50 14.42 -2.52
CA ARG A 99 19.29 15.59 -2.95
C ARG A 99 18.41 16.75 -3.38
N PHE A 100 17.33 16.50 -4.13
CA PHE A 100 16.38 17.56 -4.53
C PHE A 100 15.56 18.08 -3.34
N LEU A 101 15.11 17.20 -2.45
CA LEU A 101 14.30 17.56 -1.27
C LEU A 101 15.10 18.36 -0.23
N THR A 102 16.41 18.15 -0.16
CA THR A 102 17.28 18.78 0.83
C THR A 102 18.15 19.91 0.27
N SER A 103 18.13 20.15 -1.05
CA SER A 103 18.96 21.19 -1.66
C SER A 103 18.22 22.53 -1.74
N ALA A 104 18.84 23.58 -1.23
CA ALA A 104 18.38 24.95 -1.44
C ALA A 104 18.64 25.48 -2.87
N PHE A 105 19.51 24.79 -3.62
CA PHE A 105 20.02 25.21 -4.92
C PHE A 105 19.56 24.31 -6.06
N SER A 106 19.67 24.85 -7.28
CA SER A 106 19.48 24.04 -8.48
C SER A 106 20.60 23.01 -8.61
N LEU A 107 20.25 21.78 -8.95
CA LEU A 107 21.20 20.69 -9.20
C LEU A 107 21.32 20.44 -10.70
N LYS A 108 22.54 20.17 -11.16
CA LYS A 108 22.80 19.78 -12.56
C LYS A 108 23.03 18.28 -12.63
N LEU A 109 22.35 17.62 -13.56
CA LEU A 109 22.52 16.18 -13.76
C LEU A 109 23.95 15.84 -14.20
N GLU A 110 24.62 16.72 -14.93
CA GLU A 110 26.00 16.55 -15.32
C GLU A 110 26.93 16.43 -14.10
N ASP A 111 26.78 17.34 -13.13
CA ASP A 111 27.57 17.34 -11.90
C ASP A 111 27.35 16.06 -11.08
N LEU A 112 26.10 15.57 -11.02
CA LEU A 112 25.74 14.32 -10.33
C LEU A 112 26.23 13.08 -11.11
N ALA A 113 26.18 13.11 -12.43
CA ALA A 113 26.67 12.02 -13.27
C ALA A 113 28.19 11.84 -13.09
N ASP A 114 28.92 12.94 -13.05
CA ASP A 114 30.37 12.95 -12.78
C ASP A 114 30.67 12.47 -11.35
N GLU A 115 29.89 12.93 -10.36
CA GLU A 115 30.01 12.53 -8.94
C GLU A 115 29.82 11.01 -8.75
N TRP A 116 28.89 10.41 -9.49
CA TRP A 116 28.53 8.98 -9.34
C TRP A 116 29.13 8.07 -10.41
N PHE A 117 29.96 8.59 -11.30
CA PHE A 117 30.58 7.84 -12.40
C PHE A 117 29.59 7.11 -13.30
N VAL A 118 28.45 7.76 -13.59
CA VAL A 118 27.42 7.25 -14.49
C VAL A 118 27.18 8.20 -15.66
N SER A 119 26.55 7.71 -16.73
CA SER A 119 26.23 8.58 -17.86
C SER A 119 25.09 9.54 -17.52
N ARG A 120 25.09 10.74 -18.12
CA ARG A 120 23.95 11.66 -18.02
C ARG A 120 22.65 11.00 -18.51
N ALA A 121 22.71 10.17 -19.56
CA ALA A 121 21.55 9.46 -20.09
C ALA A 121 20.95 8.50 -19.05
N THR A 122 21.79 7.82 -18.26
CA THR A 122 21.35 6.97 -17.14
C THR A 122 20.55 7.78 -16.12
N LEU A 123 21.08 8.94 -15.68
CA LEU A 123 20.35 9.78 -14.72
C LEU A 123 19.09 10.41 -15.32
N GLN A 124 19.04 10.67 -16.63
CA GLN A 124 17.82 11.12 -17.29
C GLN A 124 16.71 10.05 -17.26
N GLY A 125 17.07 8.77 -17.38
CA GLY A 125 16.16 7.65 -17.17
C GLY A 125 15.64 7.62 -15.73
N ASP A 126 16.56 7.64 -14.74
CA ASP A 126 16.20 7.63 -13.31
C ASP A 126 15.31 8.83 -12.91
N MET A 127 15.41 9.96 -13.62
CA MET A 127 14.58 11.16 -13.37
C MET A 127 13.10 10.97 -13.71
N VAL A 128 12.72 9.94 -14.44
CA VAL A 128 11.29 9.61 -14.68
C VAL A 128 10.65 9.22 -13.34
N ASP A 129 11.25 8.27 -12.64
CA ASP A 129 10.75 7.78 -11.35
C ASP A 129 10.82 8.87 -10.27
N VAL A 130 11.85 9.72 -10.29
CA VAL A 130 11.95 10.87 -9.38
C VAL A 130 10.80 11.86 -9.59
N ARG A 131 10.45 12.18 -10.85
CA ARG A 131 9.32 13.08 -11.15
C ARG A 131 8.00 12.49 -10.76
N GLU A 132 7.79 11.22 -11.04
CA GLU A 132 6.57 10.50 -10.64
C GLU A 132 6.39 10.53 -9.13
N ARG A 133 7.45 10.23 -8.35
CA ARG A 133 7.44 10.36 -6.90
C ARG A 133 7.04 11.76 -6.46
N PHE A 134 7.65 12.80 -7.00
CA PHE A 134 7.37 14.18 -6.62
C PHE A 134 5.96 14.62 -6.99
N GLN A 135 5.44 14.17 -8.12
CA GLN A 135 4.09 14.48 -8.56
C GLN A 135 3.03 13.99 -7.57
N ARG A 136 3.23 12.83 -6.92
CA ARG A 136 2.34 12.30 -5.88
C ARG A 136 2.18 13.26 -4.69
N TYR A 137 3.20 14.10 -4.43
CA TYR A 137 3.20 15.10 -3.37
C TYR A 137 2.97 16.52 -3.89
N GLN A 138 2.49 16.70 -5.12
CA GLN A 138 2.29 18.01 -5.75
C GLN A 138 3.59 18.84 -5.82
N LEU A 139 4.73 18.17 -5.89
CA LEU A 139 6.04 18.79 -6.07
C LEU A 139 6.44 18.74 -7.54
N THR A 140 7.05 19.82 -8.03
CA THR A 140 7.47 19.95 -9.43
C THR A 140 8.96 20.27 -9.56
N LEU A 141 9.63 19.68 -10.57
CA LEU A 141 11.00 19.99 -10.92
C LEU A 141 11.05 20.92 -12.12
N GLU A 142 11.44 22.16 -11.90
CA GLU A 142 11.66 23.12 -12.97
C GLU A 142 13.11 23.08 -13.45
N THR A 143 13.30 23.02 -14.78
CA THR A 143 14.59 23.08 -15.42
C THR A 143 14.88 24.51 -15.87
N ARG A 144 15.97 25.10 -15.40
CA ARG A 144 16.44 26.42 -15.85
C ARG A 144 17.68 26.25 -16.75
N PRO A 145 17.66 26.78 -17.98
CA PRO A 145 18.80 26.67 -18.86
C PRO A 145 20.11 27.16 -18.20
N ARG A 146 21.15 26.35 -18.23
CA ARG A 146 22.47 26.59 -17.61
C ARG A 146 22.53 26.57 -16.08
N HIS A 147 21.40 26.54 -15.39
CA HIS A 147 21.34 26.56 -13.90
C HIS A 147 20.98 25.20 -13.29
N GLY A 148 20.51 24.25 -14.09
CA GLY A 148 20.08 22.94 -13.59
C GLY A 148 18.61 22.89 -13.22
N MET A 149 18.23 21.93 -12.37
CA MET A 149 16.86 21.69 -11.94
C MET A 149 16.69 22.06 -10.47
N LYS A 150 15.54 22.62 -10.13
CA LYS A 150 15.15 22.95 -8.75
C LYS A 150 13.76 22.45 -8.46
N LEU A 151 13.57 21.96 -7.24
CA LEU A 151 12.28 21.52 -6.72
C LEU A 151 11.45 22.72 -6.26
N PHE A 152 10.13 22.68 -6.60
CA PHE A 152 9.12 23.65 -6.20
C PHE A 152 7.91 22.94 -5.62
N GLY A 153 7.30 23.53 -4.63
CA GLY A 153 6.11 23.05 -3.95
C GLY A 153 6.00 23.63 -2.55
N SER A 154 4.99 23.19 -1.79
CA SER A 154 4.81 23.63 -0.41
C SER A 154 5.85 22.97 0.51
N GLU A 155 6.17 23.64 1.62
CA GLU A 155 7.06 23.03 2.63
C GLU A 155 6.42 21.78 3.26
N VAL A 156 5.10 21.77 3.45
CA VAL A 156 4.35 20.59 3.91
C VAL A 156 4.58 19.41 2.97
N SER A 157 4.40 19.61 1.66
CA SER A 157 4.63 18.58 0.63
C SER A 157 6.09 18.10 0.60
N THR A 158 7.04 19.01 0.75
CA THR A 158 8.47 18.69 0.78
C THR A 158 8.80 17.80 1.98
N ARG A 159 8.29 18.14 3.17
CA ARG A 159 8.50 17.34 4.38
C ARG A 159 7.78 16.00 4.30
N ALA A 160 6.55 15.96 3.79
CA ALA A 160 5.81 14.71 3.61
C ALA A 160 6.59 13.75 2.70
N CYS A 161 7.00 14.20 1.52
CA CYS A 161 7.78 13.39 0.58
C CYS A 161 9.11 12.91 1.19
N LEU A 162 9.83 13.77 1.89
CA LEU A 162 11.10 13.40 2.53
C LEU A 162 10.88 12.40 3.68
N THR A 163 9.89 12.64 4.53
CA THR A 163 9.58 11.76 5.67
C THR A 163 9.17 10.36 5.20
N ASP A 164 8.29 10.27 4.20
CA ASP A 164 7.82 8.98 3.66
C ASP A 164 8.96 8.22 2.97
N LEU A 165 9.83 8.92 2.24
CA LEU A 165 11.03 8.31 1.66
C LEU A 165 11.97 7.75 2.73
N LEU A 166 12.25 8.52 3.78
CA LEU A 166 13.11 8.07 4.88
C LEU A 166 12.47 6.95 5.69
N TRP A 167 11.15 6.99 5.87
CA TRP A 167 10.39 5.93 6.50
C TRP A 167 10.51 4.62 5.71
N ALA A 168 10.30 4.65 4.40
CA ALA A 168 10.43 3.48 3.54
C ALA A 168 11.85 2.88 3.61
N LEU A 169 12.88 3.72 3.56
CA LEU A 169 14.27 3.27 3.71
C LEU A 169 14.55 2.66 5.09
N ALA A 170 13.96 3.23 6.15
CA ALA A 170 14.13 2.74 7.52
C ALA A 170 13.44 1.38 7.78
N GLN A 171 12.40 1.05 7.01
CA GLN A 171 11.77 -0.28 7.06
C GLN A 171 12.71 -1.38 6.55
N GLU A 172 13.55 -1.06 5.56
CA GLU A 172 14.54 -2.01 5.00
C GLU A 172 15.82 -2.05 5.83
N ASP A 173 16.35 -0.88 6.20
CA ASP A 173 17.60 -0.72 6.96
C ASP A 173 17.63 0.62 7.70
N GLU A 174 17.44 0.61 9.02
CA GLU A 174 17.49 1.81 9.86
C GLU A 174 18.88 2.52 9.84
N THR A 175 19.92 1.78 9.52
CA THR A 175 21.29 2.29 9.44
C THR A 175 21.63 2.85 8.06
N ASN A 176 20.65 2.92 7.14
CA ASN A 176 20.86 3.41 5.79
C ASN A 176 21.51 4.79 5.80
N PRO A 177 22.66 4.98 5.11
CA PRO A 177 23.38 6.24 5.10
C PRO A 177 22.61 7.44 4.56
N LEU A 178 21.61 7.23 3.70
CA LEU A 178 20.72 8.31 3.27
C LEU A 178 19.95 8.91 4.44
N ILE A 179 19.58 8.09 5.43
CA ILE A 179 18.89 8.53 6.64
C ILE A 179 19.88 9.19 7.59
N THR A 180 20.91 8.45 7.98
CA THR A 180 21.80 8.81 9.09
C THR A 180 22.82 9.88 8.72
N GLU A 181 23.18 9.97 7.44
CA GLU A 181 24.28 10.82 7.00
C GLU A 181 23.86 11.96 6.08
N GLU A 182 22.84 11.76 5.25
CA GLU A 182 22.49 12.71 4.19
C GLU A 182 21.24 13.52 4.48
N ALA A 183 20.19 12.87 4.94
CA ALA A 183 18.88 13.48 5.06
C ALA A 183 18.64 14.14 6.42
N LEU A 184 19.27 13.69 7.51
CA LEU A 184 19.02 14.17 8.85
C LEU A 184 20.26 14.78 9.50
N ASN A 185 20.06 15.64 10.48
CA ASN A 185 21.14 16.21 11.28
C ASN A 185 21.69 15.16 12.25
N ALA A 186 23.00 15.01 12.33
CA ALA A 186 23.65 14.04 13.21
C ALA A 186 23.25 14.26 14.68
N GLY A 187 22.97 13.16 15.39
CA GLY A 187 22.62 13.16 16.82
C GLY A 187 21.16 13.55 17.11
N VAL A 188 20.39 14.04 16.13
CA VAL A 188 18.99 14.40 16.31
C VAL A 188 18.09 13.17 16.48
N PRO A 189 18.18 12.12 15.65
CA PRO A 189 17.37 10.91 15.82
C PRO A 189 17.55 10.26 17.19
N GLU A 190 18.79 10.19 17.69
CA GLU A 190 19.13 9.61 18.99
C GLU A 190 18.52 10.38 20.15
N ARG A 191 18.54 11.72 20.09
CA ARG A 191 17.89 12.57 21.09
C ARG A 191 16.38 12.44 21.08
N LEU A 192 15.77 12.38 19.90
CA LEU A 192 14.34 12.18 19.76
C LEU A 192 13.87 10.81 20.24
N ALA A 193 14.72 9.80 20.18
CA ALA A 193 14.43 8.46 20.70
C ALA A 193 14.17 8.43 22.22
N SER A 194 14.68 9.39 22.98
CA SER A 194 14.38 9.52 24.42
C SER A 194 13.24 10.53 24.69
N VAL A 195 13.24 11.66 23.99
CA VAL A 195 12.31 12.76 24.24
C VAL A 195 10.87 12.40 23.86
N LEU A 196 10.69 11.74 22.70
CA LEU A 196 9.35 11.45 22.16
C LEU A 196 8.55 10.48 23.05
N PRO A 197 9.08 9.30 23.45
CA PRO A 197 8.36 8.40 24.35
C PRO A 197 8.03 9.02 25.71
N GLU A 198 8.93 9.83 26.28
CA GLU A 198 8.70 10.48 27.56
C GLU A 198 7.55 11.50 27.50
N ALA A 199 7.50 12.32 26.46
CA ALA A 199 6.43 13.29 26.26
C ALA A 199 5.08 12.60 26.03
N LEU A 200 5.04 11.59 25.17
CA LEU A 200 3.83 10.82 24.90
C LEU A 200 3.31 10.12 26.17
N ALA A 201 4.19 9.45 26.93
CA ALA A 201 3.81 8.76 28.15
C ALA A 201 3.28 9.72 29.24
N ARG A 202 3.91 10.90 29.40
CA ARG A 202 3.47 11.94 30.37
C ARG A 202 2.03 12.39 30.14
N HIS A 203 1.61 12.46 28.89
CA HIS A 203 0.27 12.92 28.52
C HIS A 203 -0.68 11.77 28.14
N HIS A 204 -0.33 10.52 28.48
CA HIS A 204 -1.14 9.33 28.21
C HIS A 204 -1.52 9.17 26.73
N VAL A 205 -0.62 9.57 25.83
CA VAL A 205 -0.77 9.36 24.38
C VAL A 205 -0.06 8.07 23.99
N ARG A 206 -0.78 7.15 23.35
CA ARG A 206 -0.23 5.87 22.91
C ARG A 206 -0.17 5.82 21.39
N LEU A 207 1.00 5.49 20.87
CA LEU A 207 1.23 5.20 19.45
C LEU A 207 1.61 3.73 19.30
N THR A 208 1.44 3.19 18.09
CA THR A 208 2.10 1.93 17.74
C THR A 208 3.61 2.14 17.67
N ALA A 209 4.40 1.08 17.79
CA ALA A 209 5.86 1.17 17.64
C ALA A 209 6.27 1.78 16.29
N GLU A 210 5.53 1.43 15.23
CA GLU A 210 5.72 2.03 13.89
C GLU A 210 5.31 3.51 13.86
N GLY A 211 4.18 3.85 14.48
CA GLY A 211 3.71 5.24 14.57
C GLY A 211 4.71 6.13 15.30
N GLU A 212 5.26 5.66 16.42
CA GLU A 212 6.29 6.38 17.17
C GLU A 212 7.57 6.57 16.33
N ARG A 213 8.01 5.52 15.64
CA ARG A 213 9.17 5.58 14.74
C ARG A 213 8.94 6.58 13.61
N PHE A 214 7.76 6.59 13.01
CA PHE A 214 7.41 7.55 11.96
C PHE A 214 7.43 9.00 12.48
N VAL A 215 6.78 9.27 13.62
CA VAL A 215 6.76 10.61 14.22
C VAL A 215 8.19 11.06 14.56
N ARG A 216 9.06 10.17 15.01
CA ARG A 216 10.48 10.45 15.24
C ARG A 216 11.21 10.91 13.98
N ILE A 217 10.99 10.22 12.85
CA ILE A 217 11.56 10.61 11.54
C ILE A 217 11.00 11.97 11.10
N TYR A 218 9.69 12.18 11.23
CA TYR A 218 9.05 13.47 10.94
C TYR A 218 9.67 14.61 11.76
N CYS A 219 9.81 14.42 13.06
CA CYS A 219 10.45 15.39 13.95
C CYS A 219 11.90 15.70 13.54
N ALA A 220 12.67 14.67 13.16
CA ALA A 220 14.04 14.86 12.70
C ALA A 220 14.13 15.64 11.37
N VAL A 221 13.21 15.37 10.43
CA VAL A 221 13.05 16.15 9.19
C VAL A 221 12.67 17.61 9.53
N ALA A 222 11.70 17.79 10.44
CA ALA A 222 11.29 19.14 10.88
C ALA A 222 12.46 19.93 11.45
N VAL A 223 13.24 19.35 12.38
CA VAL A 223 14.44 19.99 12.96
C VAL A 223 15.40 20.44 11.86
N ARG A 224 15.68 19.60 10.89
CA ARG A 224 16.55 19.95 9.77
C ARG A 224 16.00 21.11 8.96
N ARG A 225 14.74 21.03 8.53
CA ARG A 225 14.13 22.06 7.69
C ARG A 225 14.03 23.40 8.40
N ILE A 226 13.69 23.40 9.69
CA ILE A 226 13.66 24.62 10.52
C ILE A 226 15.06 25.21 10.66
N SER A 227 16.09 24.40 10.93
CA SER A 227 17.48 24.84 11.03
C SER A 227 17.99 25.46 9.73
N GLU A 228 17.55 24.97 8.59
CA GLU A 228 17.85 25.48 7.25
C GLU A 228 17.04 26.76 6.89
N GLY A 229 16.03 27.13 7.68
CA GLY A 229 15.23 28.33 7.47
C GLY A 229 13.95 28.12 6.66
N TYR A 230 13.39 26.93 6.67
CA TYR A 230 12.13 26.55 6.03
C TYR A 230 11.06 26.18 7.07
N PRO A 231 10.53 27.14 7.86
CA PRO A 231 9.43 26.87 8.80
C PRO A 231 8.13 26.65 8.03
N LEU A 232 7.19 25.92 8.64
CA LEU A 232 5.83 25.81 8.14
C LEU A 232 5.10 27.15 8.22
N SER A 233 4.23 27.43 7.24
CA SER A 233 3.33 28.57 7.22
C SER A 233 2.17 28.36 8.21
N GLU A 234 1.35 29.41 8.39
CA GLU A 234 0.18 29.36 9.28
C GLU A 234 -0.73 28.17 8.95
N PHE A 235 -1.07 27.44 10.00
CA PHE A 235 -1.95 26.27 9.95
C PHE A 235 -2.58 26.10 11.33
N ASN A 236 -3.83 25.66 11.38
CA ASN A 236 -4.54 25.34 12.60
C ASN A 236 -5.20 23.97 12.47
N ALA A 237 -4.91 23.07 13.38
CA ALA A 237 -5.49 21.74 13.40
C ALA A 237 -6.86 21.76 14.09
N GLU A 238 -7.86 21.18 13.46
CA GLU A 238 -9.19 21.00 14.02
C GLU A 238 -9.30 19.65 14.74
N ASP A 239 -10.19 19.54 15.72
CA ASP A 239 -10.58 18.28 16.40
C ASP A 239 -9.42 17.48 17.01
N VAL A 240 -8.41 18.15 17.57
CA VAL A 240 -7.29 17.51 18.27
C VAL A 240 -7.56 17.44 19.77
N ALA A 241 -7.42 16.26 20.35
CA ALA A 241 -7.57 16.03 21.78
C ALA A 241 -6.54 16.84 22.62
N GLN A 242 -6.94 17.32 23.80
CA GLN A 242 -6.09 18.18 24.63
C GLN A 242 -4.78 17.50 25.06
N ASN A 243 -4.83 16.22 25.40
CA ASN A 243 -3.63 15.45 25.77
C ASN A 243 -2.62 15.34 24.63
N VAL A 244 -3.09 15.26 23.38
CA VAL A 244 -2.22 15.28 22.19
C VAL A 244 -1.58 16.66 22.02
N ARG A 245 -2.36 17.74 22.21
CA ARG A 245 -1.83 19.12 22.17
C ARG A 245 -0.75 19.34 23.23
N ASP A 246 -0.96 18.83 24.43
CA ASP A 246 0.01 18.98 25.52
C ASP A 246 1.28 18.16 25.25
N ALA A 247 1.15 16.94 24.71
CA ALA A 247 2.30 16.12 24.26
C ALA A 247 3.06 16.81 23.11
N ALA A 248 2.35 17.32 22.11
CA ALA A 248 2.94 18.03 20.97
C ALA A 248 3.71 19.27 21.41
N ARG A 249 3.19 20.02 22.38
CA ARG A 249 3.87 21.20 22.96
C ARG A 249 5.18 20.83 23.65
N ASP A 250 5.20 19.78 24.46
CA ASP A 250 6.43 19.29 25.11
C ASP A 250 7.47 18.86 24.08
N ILE A 251 7.03 18.14 23.03
CA ILE A 251 7.91 17.73 21.93
C ILE A 251 8.41 18.96 21.16
N ALA A 252 7.53 19.91 20.82
CA ALA A 252 7.88 21.12 20.09
C ALA A 252 8.96 21.96 20.83
N ALA A 253 8.86 22.05 22.17
CA ALA A 253 9.90 22.70 22.97
C ALA A 253 11.28 22.06 22.79
N SER A 254 11.33 20.72 22.68
CA SER A 254 12.57 20.00 22.42
C SER A 254 13.05 20.18 20.97
N LEU A 255 12.14 20.20 19.98
CA LEU A 255 12.48 20.48 18.58
C LEU A 255 13.10 21.88 18.43
N GLN A 256 12.56 22.89 19.14
CA GLN A 256 13.11 24.24 19.15
C GLN A 256 14.56 24.27 19.62
N GLN A 257 14.87 23.55 20.69
CA GLN A 257 16.25 23.44 21.20
C GLN A 257 17.17 22.74 20.18
N LEU A 258 16.69 21.66 19.56
CA LEU A 258 17.48 20.91 18.58
C LEU A 258 17.72 21.69 17.28
N ALA A 259 16.72 22.46 16.83
CA ALA A 259 16.83 23.28 15.63
C ALA A 259 17.64 24.58 15.84
N GLY A 260 17.79 25.04 17.10
CA GLY A 260 18.43 26.29 17.44
C GLY A 260 17.70 27.54 16.94
N LYS A 261 16.42 27.42 16.60
CA LYS A 261 15.56 28.48 16.06
C LYS A 261 14.17 28.40 16.68
N PRO A 262 13.44 29.53 16.81
CA PRO A 262 12.07 29.48 17.26
C PRO A 262 11.17 28.71 16.28
N LEU A 263 10.25 27.93 16.82
CA LEU A 263 9.22 27.24 16.04
C LEU A 263 8.06 28.20 15.74
N SER A 264 7.48 28.05 14.53
CA SER A 264 6.19 28.67 14.24
C SER A 264 5.06 27.90 14.94
N PRO A 265 3.92 28.53 15.24
CA PRO A 265 2.76 27.81 15.80
C PRO A 265 2.30 26.64 14.92
N ALA A 266 2.44 26.76 13.61
CA ALA A 266 2.09 25.70 12.65
C ALA A 266 2.89 24.40 12.85
N GLU A 267 4.10 24.47 13.39
CA GLU A 267 4.91 23.26 13.67
C GLU A 267 4.28 22.40 14.77
N GLU A 268 3.76 23.03 15.83
CA GLU A 268 3.05 22.33 16.91
C GLU A 268 1.74 21.72 16.38
N GLU A 269 1.00 22.47 15.58
CA GLU A 269 -0.26 22.01 14.99
C GLU A 269 -0.05 20.81 14.04
N TRP A 270 0.95 20.85 13.16
CA TRP A 270 1.28 19.71 12.30
C TRP A 270 1.77 18.49 13.09
N LEU A 271 2.50 18.72 14.19
CA LEU A 271 2.90 17.63 15.07
C LEU A 271 1.67 16.98 15.73
N CYS A 272 0.69 17.77 16.17
CA CYS A 272 -0.60 17.27 16.65
C CYS A 272 -1.26 16.34 15.64
N ILE A 273 -1.33 16.75 14.36
CA ILE A 273 -1.92 15.95 13.30
C ILE A 273 -1.18 14.63 13.11
N HIS A 274 0.16 14.64 13.07
CA HIS A 274 0.95 13.42 12.91
C HIS A 274 0.81 12.44 14.08
N ILE A 275 0.66 12.95 15.30
CA ILE A 275 0.39 12.15 16.51
C ILE A 275 -1.02 11.56 16.43
N THR A 276 -2.05 12.40 16.21
CA THR A 276 -3.46 11.97 16.12
C THR A 276 -3.66 10.90 15.03
N ALA A 277 -3.03 11.11 13.86
CA ALA A 277 -3.13 10.20 12.72
C ALA A 277 -2.59 8.77 12.99
N ARG A 278 -1.81 8.59 14.06
CA ARG A 278 -1.13 7.33 14.42
C ARG A 278 -1.43 6.88 15.85
N GLN A 279 -2.33 7.57 16.53
CA GLN A 279 -2.70 7.26 17.90
C GLN A 279 -3.46 5.94 17.98
N VAL A 280 -3.08 5.09 18.93
CA VAL A 280 -3.89 3.94 19.34
C VAL A 280 -4.97 4.45 20.27
N GLN A 281 -6.22 4.47 19.79
CA GLN A 281 -7.35 4.84 20.63
C GLN A 281 -7.80 3.62 21.46
N GLU A 282 -7.82 3.77 22.78
CA GLU A 282 -8.60 2.86 23.62
C GLU A 282 -10.06 3.32 23.55
N VAL A 283 -10.95 2.41 23.17
CA VAL A 283 -12.38 2.71 23.12
C VAL A 283 -12.89 2.84 24.55
N ASP A 284 -13.10 4.06 25.01
CA ASP A 284 -13.95 4.31 26.16
C ASP A 284 -15.40 4.35 25.65
N PRO A 285 -16.27 3.39 26.02
CA PRO A 285 -17.63 3.29 25.48
C PRO A 285 -18.53 4.52 25.74
N GLY A 286 -18.00 5.49 26.49
CA GLY A 286 -18.75 6.67 26.92
C GLY A 286 -18.51 7.98 26.15
N THR A 287 -17.56 8.03 25.21
CA THR A 287 -17.23 9.27 24.50
C THR A 287 -17.58 9.16 23.01
N ILE A 288 -18.85 9.30 22.70
CA ILE A 288 -19.36 9.39 21.33
C ILE A 288 -19.34 10.87 20.95
N SER A 289 -18.35 11.29 20.15
CA SER A 289 -18.49 12.49 19.34
C SER A 289 -19.13 12.04 18.03
N ALA A 290 -20.45 12.23 17.93
CA ALA A 290 -21.19 11.99 16.72
C ALA A 290 -20.71 12.96 15.65
N ASP A 291 -20.44 12.54 14.42
CA ASP A 291 -21.15 13.02 13.24
C ASP A 291 -20.69 12.33 11.95
N ASP A 292 -19.41 12.32 11.57
CA ASP A 292 -19.00 11.74 10.29
C ASP A 292 -18.46 10.31 10.41
N ASP A 293 -17.81 9.99 11.52
CA ASP A 293 -17.10 8.71 11.69
C ASP A 293 -18.08 7.55 11.87
N GLU A 294 -19.07 7.73 12.76
CA GLU A 294 -20.11 6.74 13.01
C GLU A 294 -21.08 6.61 11.82
N ALA A 295 -21.34 7.73 11.12
CA ALA A 295 -22.12 7.72 9.90
C ALA A 295 -21.44 6.87 8.81
N LEU A 296 -20.14 6.96 8.65
CA LEU A 296 -19.38 6.15 7.68
C LEU A 296 -19.39 4.66 8.08
N VAL A 297 -19.16 4.31 9.35
CA VAL A 297 -19.28 2.92 9.83
C VAL A 297 -20.64 2.34 9.48
N ASN A 298 -21.70 3.03 9.90
CA ASN A 298 -23.08 2.60 9.66
C ASN A 298 -23.39 2.51 8.16
N TYR A 299 -22.86 3.43 7.35
CA TYR A 299 -23.03 3.38 5.91
C TYR A 299 -22.39 2.15 5.29
N ILE A 300 -21.12 1.86 5.61
CA ILE A 300 -20.40 0.68 5.10
C ILE A 300 -21.16 -0.60 5.46
N LEU A 301 -21.53 -0.78 6.73
CA LEU A 301 -22.22 -2.00 7.19
C LEU A 301 -23.61 -2.15 6.57
N ARG A 302 -24.38 -1.05 6.42
CA ARG A 302 -25.68 -1.07 5.73
C ARG A 302 -25.53 -1.35 4.24
N TYR A 303 -24.53 -0.77 3.60
CA TYR A 303 -24.25 -1.00 2.18
C TYR A 303 -23.96 -2.49 1.93
N ILE A 304 -23.07 -3.09 2.74
CA ILE A 304 -22.73 -4.51 2.66
C ILE A 304 -23.99 -5.36 2.86
N ASN A 305 -24.79 -5.08 3.87
CA ASN A 305 -26.05 -5.81 4.10
C ASN A 305 -27.02 -5.68 2.94
N THR A 306 -27.20 -4.48 2.40
CA THR A 306 -28.22 -4.21 1.37
C THR A 306 -27.81 -4.75 0.00
N GLN A 307 -26.54 -4.56 -0.39
CA GLN A 307 -26.04 -4.91 -1.71
C GLN A 307 -25.59 -6.37 -1.79
N TYR A 308 -24.99 -6.89 -0.73
CA TYR A 308 -24.36 -8.22 -0.71
C TYR A 308 -25.06 -9.24 0.20
N ASN A 309 -26.07 -8.83 0.95
CA ASN A 309 -26.86 -9.68 1.85
C ASN A 309 -26.07 -10.26 3.04
N TYR A 310 -24.99 -9.62 3.46
CA TYR A 310 -24.25 -9.97 4.67
C TYR A 310 -24.59 -9.01 5.80
N ASN A 311 -25.34 -9.50 6.81
CA ASN A 311 -25.69 -8.68 7.97
C ASN A 311 -24.55 -8.66 9.00
N LEU A 312 -23.76 -7.61 8.96
CA LEU A 312 -22.71 -7.32 9.93
C LEU A 312 -23.13 -6.21 10.91
N LEU A 313 -24.36 -5.72 10.84
CA LEU A 313 -24.86 -4.60 11.66
C LEU A 313 -24.94 -4.93 13.15
N ASP A 314 -25.17 -6.19 13.49
CA ASP A 314 -25.31 -6.64 14.86
C ASP A 314 -23.98 -7.03 15.53
N ASP A 315 -22.86 -6.94 14.81
CA ASP A 315 -21.51 -7.19 15.34
C ASP A 315 -20.96 -5.95 16.06
N ALA A 316 -21.25 -5.87 17.36
CA ALA A 316 -20.79 -4.74 18.19
C ALA A 316 -19.25 -4.60 18.24
N GLN A 317 -18.51 -5.72 18.16
CA GLN A 317 -17.05 -5.70 18.16
C GLN A 317 -16.54 -5.11 16.84
N LEU A 318 -17.06 -5.58 15.71
CA LEU A 318 -16.68 -5.03 14.39
C LEU A 318 -17.01 -3.54 14.29
N HIS A 319 -18.18 -3.13 14.80
CA HIS A 319 -18.58 -1.71 14.81
C HIS A 319 -17.58 -0.87 15.60
N ALA A 320 -17.18 -1.30 16.80
CA ALA A 320 -16.23 -0.60 17.65
C ALA A 320 -14.83 -0.54 17.00
N ASP A 321 -14.36 -1.63 16.41
CA ASP A 321 -13.06 -1.71 15.74
C ASP A 321 -13.01 -0.79 14.51
N LEU A 322 -14.06 -0.80 13.68
CA LEU A 322 -14.19 0.11 12.53
C LEU A 322 -14.22 1.57 12.97
N LEU A 323 -15.02 1.90 13.99
CA LEU A 323 -15.14 3.27 14.49
C LEU A 323 -13.78 3.79 14.98
N THR A 324 -13.05 2.96 15.72
CA THR A 324 -11.70 3.29 16.21
C THR A 324 -10.75 3.58 15.05
N HIS A 325 -10.77 2.74 14.01
CA HIS A 325 -9.92 2.92 12.84
C HIS A 325 -10.32 4.16 12.03
N ILE A 326 -11.61 4.33 11.77
CA ILE A 326 -12.15 5.42 10.94
C ILE A 326 -11.85 6.79 11.56
N LYS A 327 -11.90 6.96 12.87
CA LYS A 327 -11.54 8.22 13.53
C LYS A 327 -10.14 8.69 13.16
N THR A 328 -9.16 7.81 13.22
CA THR A 328 -7.79 8.15 12.83
C THR A 328 -7.64 8.27 11.31
N MET A 329 -8.35 7.46 10.55
CA MET A 329 -8.36 7.51 9.09
C MET A 329 -8.91 8.85 8.57
N ILE A 330 -10.02 9.34 9.08
CA ILE A 330 -10.60 10.63 8.65
C ILE A 330 -9.60 11.78 8.88
N THR A 331 -8.88 11.78 10.00
CA THR A 331 -7.80 12.74 10.23
C THR A 331 -6.75 12.64 9.13
N ARG A 332 -6.29 11.44 8.78
CA ARG A 332 -5.30 11.24 7.71
C ARG A 332 -5.82 11.72 6.35
N VAL A 333 -7.05 11.37 6.01
CA VAL A 333 -7.68 11.76 4.74
C VAL A 333 -7.85 13.28 4.67
N ARG A 334 -8.35 13.91 5.73
CA ARG A 334 -8.55 15.36 5.82
C ARG A 334 -7.26 16.14 5.59
N TYR A 335 -6.16 15.68 6.16
CA TYR A 335 -4.86 16.33 6.07
C TYR A 335 -3.93 15.73 5.02
N GLN A 336 -4.44 14.85 4.15
CA GLN A 336 -3.71 14.21 3.05
C GLN A 336 -2.44 13.47 3.51
N ILE A 337 -2.49 12.89 4.72
CA ILE A 337 -1.42 12.07 5.27
C ILE A 337 -1.54 10.68 4.67
N MET A 338 -0.55 10.27 3.89
CA MET A 338 -0.50 8.92 3.34
C MET A 338 0.17 7.96 4.32
N ILE A 339 -0.48 6.84 4.59
CA ILE A 339 0.14 5.71 5.29
C ILE A 339 0.18 4.54 4.30
N PRO A 340 1.37 4.06 3.90
CA PRO A 340 1.48 2.91 3.03
C PRO A 340 0.98 1.66 3.77
N ASN A 341 0.26 0.81 3.05
CA ASN A 341 -0.16 -0.49 3.56
C ASN A 341 0.74 -1.57 2.96
N PRO A 342 1.72 -2.12 3.71
CA PRO A 342 2.65 -3.11 3.18
C PRO A 342 1.97 -4.45 2.85
N LEU A 343 0.75 -4.65 3.33
CA LEU A 343 -0.04 -5.86 3.09
C LEU A 343 -1.07 -5.68 1.98
N LEU A 344 -1.11 -4.53 1.29
CA LEU A 344 -2.18 -4.20 0.35
C LEU A 344 -2.39 -5.27 -0.73
N ASP A 345 -1.31 -5.71 -1.39
CA ASP A 345 -1.38 -6.75 -2.41
C ASP A 345 -1.83 -8.10 -1.84
N ASN A 346 -1.33 -8.45 -0.66
CA ASN A 346 -1.76 -9.66 0.05
C ASN A 346 -3.24 -9.59 0.43
N ILE A 347 -3.72 -8.44 0.88
CA ILE A 347 -5.14 -8.22 1.23
C ILE A 347 -6.01 -8.40 -0.01
N LYS A 348 -5.67 -7.79 -1.13
CA LYS A 348 -6.39 -7.94 -2.40
C LYS A 348 -6.46 -9.39 -2.86
N GLN A 349 -5.37 -10.14 -2.70
CA GLN A 349 -5.29 -11.55 -3.10
C GLN A 349 -6.05 -12.50 -2.16
N HIS A 350 -5.98 -12.25 -0.84
CA HIS A 350 -6.53 -13.19 0.16
C HIS A 350 -7.96 -12.86 0.61
N TYR A 351 -8.37 -11.60 0.47
CA TYR A 351 -9.70 -11.11 0.84
C TYR A 351 -10.41 -10.40 -0.34
N PRO A 352 -10.43 -10.97 -1.55
CA PRO A 352 -10.93 -10.27 -2.74
C PRO A 352 -12.39 -9.83 -2.58
N MET A 353 -13.22 -10.64 -1.95
CA MET A 353 -14.62 -10.33 -1.70
C MET A 353 -14.80 -9.19 -0.69
N ALA A 354 -14.11 -9.24 0.47
CA ALA A 354 -14.15 -8.18 1.45
C ALA A 354 -13.59 -6.88 0.85
N TRP A 355 -12.57 -6.99 -0.03
CA TRP A 355 -12.03 -5.88 -0.79
C TRP A 355 -13.10 -5.22 -1.67
N ASP A 356 -13.78 -5.99 -2.50
CA ASP A 356 -14.79 -5.46 -3.42
C ASP A 356 -15.97 -4.83 -2.70
N MET A 357 -16.48 -5.48 -1.65
CA MET A 357 -17.56 -4.94 -0.82
C MET A 357 -17.17 -3.61 -0.16
N THR A 358 -15.99 -3.57 0.45
CA THR A 358 -15.51 -2.39 1.17
C THR A 358 -15.23 -1.25 0.19
N LEU A 359 -14.56 -1.55 -0.94
CA LEU A 359 -14.29 -0.59 -1.99
C LEU A 359 -15.58 0.03 -2.55
N ALA A 360 -16.58 -0.82 -2.87
CA ALA A 360 -17.87 -0.35 -3.38
C ALA A 360 -18.60 0.54 -2.36
N ALA A 361 -18.62 0.15 -1.08
CA ALA A 361 -19.24 0.94 -0.01
C ALA A 361 -18.55 2.29 0.17
N VAL A 362 -17.23 2.31 0.26
CA VAL A 362 -16.41 3.53 0.43
C VAL A 362 -16.53 4.45 -0.77
N SER A 363 -16.50 3.90 -1.99
CA SER A 363 -16.65 4.68 -3.23
C SER A 363 -18.04 5.29 -3.36
N SER A 364 -19.08 4.55 -2.95
CA SER A 364 -20.44 5.07 -2.90
C SER A 364 -20.58 6.19 -1.87
N TRP A 365 -19.95 6.07 -0.70
CA TRP A 365 -19.88 7.15 0.30
C TRP A 365 -19.16 8.38 -0.25
N GLY A 366 -18.06 8.20 -1.00
CA GLY A 366 -17.27 9.28 -1.58
C GLY A 366 -18.05 10.19 -2.52
N LYS A 367 -19.20 9.76 -3.07
CA LYS A 367 -20.10 10.61 -3.87
C LYS A 367 -20.79 11.70 -3.04
N TYR A 368 -20.86 11.55 -1.74
CA TYR A 368 -21.57 12.44 -0.81
C TYR A 368 -20.63 13.27 0.09
N THR A 369 -19.31 13.04 -0.01
CA THR A 369 -18.32 13.68 0.85
C THR A 369 -17.15 14.22 0.01
N PRO A 370 -16.43 15.25 0.48
CA PRO A 370 -15.23 15.73 -0.19
C PRO A 370 -14.00 14.82 0.01
N TYR A 371 -14.13 13.75 0.79
CA TYR A 371 -13.01 12.90 1.17
C TYR A 371 -12.70 11.86 0.09
N VAL A 372 -11.43 11.80 -0.30
CA VAL A 372 -10.90 10.74 -1.18
C VAL A 372 -10.10 9.76 -0.32
N ILE A 373 -10.69 8.58 -0.08
CA ILE A 373 -10.05 7.53 0.72
C ILE A 373 -9.15 6.71 -0.20
N SER A 374 -7.86 6.62 0.13
CA SER A 374 -6.87 5.89 -0.66
C SER A 374 -7.04 4.36 -0.56
N GLU A 375 -6.49 3.64 -1.53
CA GLU A 375 -6.47 2.16 -1.51
C GLU A 375 -5.80 1.59 -0.26
N ASN A 376 -4.76 2.24 0.25
CA ASN A 376 -4.08 1.83 1.47
C ASN A 376 -5.03 1.83 2.67
N GLU A 377 -5.85 2.89 2.81
CA GLU A 377 -6.84 3.00 3.88
C GLU A 377 -7.98 1.99 3.68
N ILE A 378 -8.44 1.80 2.45
CA ILE A 378 -9.44 0.77 2.14
C ILE A 378 -8.92 -0.61 2.54
N GLY A 379 -7.65 -0.93 2.26
CA GLY A 379 -7.02 -2.18 2.67
C GLY A 379 -7.08 -2.43 4.17
N PHE A 380 -6.88 -1.41 4.99
CA PHE A 380 -7.03 -1.55 6.45
C PHE A 380 -8.49 -1.81 6.86
N LEU A 381 -9.46 -1.13 6.23
CA LEU A 381 -10.89 -1.39 6.48
C LEU A 381 -11.29 -2.82 6.08
N VAL A 382 -10.73 -3.32 4.99
CA VAL A 382 -10.97 -4.70 4.49
C VAL A 382 -10.58 -5.74 5.53
N LEU A 383 -9.51 -5.54 6.29
CA LEU A 383 -9.13 -6.48 7.35
C LEU A 383 -10.21 -6.57 8.44
N HIS A 384 -10.80 -5.46 8.83
CA HIS A 384 -11.90 -5.46 9.81
C HIS A 384 -13.16 -6.14 9.26
N ILE A 385 -13.56 -5.80 8.03
CA ILE A 385 -14.71 -6.43 7.36
C ILE A 385 -14.47 -7.92 7.14
N GLY A 386 -13.25 -8.31 6.72
CA GLY A 386 -12.87 -9.72 6.55
C GLY A 386 -13.01 -10.53 7.84
N VAL A 387 -12.58 -9.99 8.99
CA VAL A 387 -12.76 -10.63 10.30
C VAL A 387 -14.25 -10.78 10.66
N GLY A 388 -15.09 -9.79 10.37
CA GLY A 388 -16.52 -9.87 10.56
C GLY A 388 -17.16 -10.95 9.68
N LEU A 389 -16.79 -11.01 8.41
CA LEU A 389 -17.27 -12.03 7.47
C LEU A 389 -16.83 -13.44 7.90
N GLU A 390 -15.59 -13.60 8.35
CA GLU A 390 -15.09 -14.87 8.86
C GLU A 390 -15.86 -15.32 10.11
N ARG A 391 -16.11 -14.40 11.05
CA ARG A 391 -16.81 -14.69 12.31
C ARG A 391 -18.26 -15.13 12.12
N HIS A 392 -19.00 -14.47 11.22
CA HIS A 392 -20.44 -14.69 11.08
C HIS A 392 -20.81 -15.61 9.91
N TYR A 393 -19.96 -15.68 8.87
CA TYR A 393 -20.28 -16.39 7.63
C TYR A 393 -19.22 -17.40 7.23
N ASN A 394 -18.16 -17.56 8.03
CA ASN A 394 -17.02 -18.44 7.72
C ASN A 394 -16.38 -18.13 6.35
N ILE A 395 -16.33 -16.85 6.01
CA ILE A 395 -15.75 -16.33 4.77
C ILE A 395 -14.47 -15.59 5.14
N GLY A 396 -13.32 -16.16 4.81
CA GLY A 396 -12.03 -15.57 5.16
C GLY A 396 -10.86 -16.20 4.40
N TYR A 397 -9.65 -15.91 4.86
CA TYR A 397 -8.40 -16.40 4.28
C TYR A 397 -8.32 -17.94 4.21
N GLN A 398 -8.96 -18.63 5.16
CA GLN A 398 -9.05 -20.08 5.19
C GLN A 398 -10.51 -20.48 5.46
N ARG A 399 -11.29 -20.69 4.41
CA ARG A 399 -12.59 -21.33 4.56
C ARG A 399 -12.38 -22.72 5.16
N GLN A 400 -13.03 -22.97 6.28
CA GLN A 400 -13.05 -24.29 6.89
C GLN A 400 -14.12 -25.14 6.21
N PRO A 401 -13.77 -26.30 5.59
CA PRO A 401 -14.77 -27.18 5.00
C PRO A 401 -15.77 -27.68 6.05
N HIS A 402 -17.05 -27.56 5.77
CA HIS A 402 -18.12 -28.10 6.57
C HIS A 402 -18.40 -29.55 6.20
N VAL A 403 -18.40 -30.42 7.19
CA VAL A 403 -18.50 -31.86 6.99
C VAL A 403 -19.71 -32.41 7.71
N LEU A 404 -20.52 -33.19 7.01
CA LEU A 404 -21.57 -34.01 7.61
C LEU A 404 -20.98 -35.38 7.97
N LEU A 405 -21.09 -35.79 9.23
CA LEU A 405 -20.73 -37.14 9.68
C LEU A 405 -21.96 -38.01 9.74
N VAL A 406 -21.95 -39.15 9.01
CA VAL A 406 -23.02 -40.18 9.11
C VAL A 406 -22.48 -41.40 9.85
N CYS A 407 -23.04 -41.69 11.02
CA CYS A 407 -22.56 -42.77 11.86
C CYS A 407 -23.72 -43.42 12.66
N ASP A 408 -23.94 -44.69 12.45
CA ASP A 408 -24.94 -45.49 13.19
C ASP A 408 -24.38 -46.14 14.46
N ALA A 409 -23.15 -45.81 14.85
CA ALA A 409 -22.55 -46.32 16.08
C ALA A 409 -22.95 -45.45 17.28
N GLY A 410 -22.84 -46.00 18.49
CA GLY A 410 -23.18 -45.25 19.69
C GLY A 410 -22.28 -44.02 19.92
N ASN A 411 -22.74 -43.07 20.72
CA ASN A 411 -22.13 -41.74 20.97
C ASN A 411 -20.60 -41.79 21.29
N ALA A 412 -20.14 -42.84 21.93
CA ALA A 412 -18.69 -43.00 22.22
C ALA A 412 -17.87 -43.16 20.95
N MET A 413 -18.38 -43.89 19.96
CA MET A 413 -17.72 -44.10 18.66
C MET A 413 -17.74 -42.82 17.84
N VAL A 414 -18.85 -42.11 17.80
CA VAL A 414 -18.98 -40.80 17.15
C VAL A 414 -17.91 -39.85 17.68
N ARG A 415 -17.83 -39.66 19.00
CA ARG A 415 -16.83 -38.76 19.62
C ARG A 415 -15.38 -39.17 19.32
N MET A 416 -15.12 -40.47 19.25
CA MET A 416 -13.79 -40.99 18.91
C MET A 416 -13.43 -40.63 17.44
N ILE A 417 -14.36 -40.82 16.50
CA ILE A 417 -14.18 -40.51 15.09
C ILE A 417 -13.98 -39.00 14.95
N GLU A 418 -14.83 -38.18 15.56
CA GLU A 418 -14.67 -36.72 15.59
C GLU A 418 -13.29 -36.30 16.10
N ALA A 419 -12.85 -36.87 17.22
CA ALA A 419 -11.54 -36.57 17.77
C ALA A 419 -10.37 -36.96 16.86
N VAL A 420 -10.48 -38.09 16.15
CA VAL A 420 -9.47 -38.52 15.16
C VAL A 420 -9.44 -37.59 13.97
N LEU A 421 -10.61 -37.24 13.43
CA LEU A 421 -10.76 -36.35 12.29
C LEU A 421 -10.24 -34.94 12.61
N LEU A 422 -10.68 -34.32 13.70
CA LEU A 422 -10.27 -32.98 14.10
C LEU A 422 -8.79 -32.89 14.50
N ARG A 423 -8.21 -33.96 15.01
CA ARG A 423 -6.78 -34.03 15.28
C ARG A 423 -5.94 -34.08 14.00
N LYS A 424 -6.41 -34.81 12.97
CA LYS A 424 -5.72 -34.96 11.68
C LYS A 424 -5.95 -33.75 10.78
N TYR A 425 -7.17 -33.20 10.81
CA TYR A 425 -7.65 -32.10 9.98
C TYR A 425 -8.31 -31.02 10.85
N PRO A 426 -7.52 -30.23 11.61
CA PRO A 426 -8.07 -29.20 12.50
C PRO A 426 -8.83 -28.08 11.76
N GLN A 427 -8.67 -28.03 10.43
CA GLN A 427 -9.33 -27.04 9.57
C GLN A 427 -10.73 -27.43 9.12
N ILE A 428 -11.25 -28.64 9.41
CA ILE A 428 -12.63 -29.00 9.10
C ILE A 428 -13.57 -28.66 10.24
N VAL A 429 -14.83 -28.38 9.91
CA VAL A 429 -15.93 -28.22 10.88
C VAL A 429 -16.91 -29.35 10.68
N ILE A 430 -17.08 -30.20 11.68
CA ILE A 430 -18.15 -31.20 11.67
C ILE A 430 -19.41 -30.47 12.07
N SER A 431 -20.25 -30.10 11.07
CA SER A 431 -21.46 -29.30 11.27
C SER A 431 -22.53 -30.06 12.00
N GLU A 432 -22.71 -31.35 11.65
CA GLU A 432 -23.75 -32.21 12.21
C GLU A 432 -23.32 -33.68 12.13
N THR A 433 -23.84 -34.48 13.03
CA THR A 433 -23.71 -35.94 12.99
C THR A 433 -25.08 -36.57 12.92
N LEU A 434 -25.32 -37.36 11.87
CA LEU A 434 -26.61 -38.00 11.61
C LEU A 434 -26.52 -39.53 11.70
N SER A 435 -27.68 -40.17 12.00
CA SER A 435 -27.88 -41.58 11.73
C SER A 435 -28.10 -41.83 10.24
N LEU A 436 -27.91 -43.07 9.78
CA LEU A 436 -28.22 -43.46 8.38
C LEU A 436 -29.67 -43.10 8.03
N ARG A 437 -30.59 -43.37 8.91
CA ARG A 437 -32.01 -43.08 8.71
C ARG A 437 -32.29 -41.59 8.54
N ASP A 438 -31.69 -40.74 9.37
CA ASP A 438 -31.89 -39.30 9.30
C ASP A 438 -31.23 -38.72 8.04
N TYR A 439 -30.08 -39.27 7.61
CA TYR A 439 -29.45 -38.92 6.35
C TYR A 439 -30.35 -39.29 5.14
N GLU A 440 -30.94 -40.48 5.13
CA GLU A 440 -31.84 -40.90 4.04
C GLU A 440 -33.09 -40.02 3.90
N LEU A 441 -33.61 -39.50 5.02
CA LEU A 441 -34.77 -38.60 5.06
C LEU A 441 -34.44 -37.16 4.61
N ARG A 442 -33.20 -36.78 4.55
CA ARG A 442 -32.78 -35.46 4.11
C ARG A 442 -32.79 -35.39 2.58
N ASP A 443 -33.43 -34.37 2.00
CA ASP A 443 -33.48 -34.19 0.54
C ASP A 443 -32.19 -33.56 -0.01
N THR A 444 -31.60 -32.61 0.74
CA THR A 444 -30.41 -31.83 0.32
C THR A 444 -29.35 -31.79 1.41
N ILE A 445 -28.08 -31.74 1.01
CA ILE A 445 -26.91 -31.62 1.90
C ILE A 445 -26.29 -30.25 1.68
N SER A 446 -26.22 -29.44 2.75
CA SER A 446 -25.61 -28.09 2.75
C SER A 446 -24.12 -28.13 2.95
N GLU A 447 -23.62 -29.18 3.58
CA GLU A 447 -22.21 -29.39 3.89
C GLU A 447 -21.39 -29.63 2.61
N ASP A 448 -20.09 -29.45 2.70
CA ASP A 448 -19.19 -29.52 1.54
C ASP A 448 -18.96 -30.95 1.09
N PHE A 449 -18.84 -31.88 2.04
CA PHE A 449 -18.77 -33.33 1.76
C PHE A 449 -19.27 -34.13 2.98
N VAL A 450 -19.48 -35.44 2.75
CA VAL A 450 -19.99 -36.37 3.76
C VAL A 450 -18.93 -37.40 4.12
N ILE A 451 -18.71 -37.60 5.39
CA ILE A 451 -17.93 -38.74 5.92
C ILE A 451 -18.94 -39.74 6.51
N SER A 452 -18.86 -40.98 6.09
CA SER A 452 -19.79 -42.00 6.60
C SER A 452 -19.07 -43.26 7.06
N THR A 453 -19.54 -43.86 8.15
CA THR A 453 -19.06 -45.17 8.62
C THR A 453 -19.80 -46.35 7.97
N VAL A 454 -20.87 -46.06 7.23
CA VAL A 454 -21.70 -47.03 6.51
C VAL A 454 -21.81 -46.64 5.04
N ARG A 455 -22.14 -47.56 4.16
CA ARG A 455 -22.40 -47.24 2.77
C ARG A 455 -23.68 -46.46 2.63
N ILE A 456 -23.64 -45.32 2.02
CA ILE A 456 -24.77 -44.41 1.78
C ILE A 456 -24.84 -44.03 0.30
N SER A 457 -26.01 -43.57 -0.15
CA SER A 457 -26.19 -42.99 -1.48
C SER A 457 -25.59 -41.59 -1.53
N GLU A 458 -24.94 -41.24 -2.61
CA GLU A 458 -24.47 -39.89 -2.86
C GLU A 458 -25.65 -38.95 -3.16
N LYS A 459 -25.69 -37.78 -2.48
CA LYS A 459 -26.70 -36.74 -2.68
C LYS A 459 -26.02 -35.46 -3.15
N GLU A 460 -25.53 -35.47 -4.37
CA GLU A 460 -24.83 -34.32 -5.01
C GLU A 460 -23.57 -33.84 -4.28
N LYS A 461 -23.14 -34.51 -3.22
CA LYS A 461 -21.93 -34.20 -2.47
C LYS A 461 -20.99 -35.41 -2.40
N PRO A 462 -19.66 -35.19 -2.44
CA PRO A 462 -18.69 -36.26 -2.29
C PRO A 462 -18.90 -37.02 -0.97
N VAL A 463 -18.78 -38.35 -1.02
CA VAL A 463 -18.90 -39.21 0.16
C VAL A 463 -17.61 -40.00 0.36
N VAL A 464 -17.03 -39.93 1.56
CA VAL A 464 -15.92 -40.81 1.94
C VAL A 464 -16.40 -41.82 2.98
N THR A 465 -16.38 -43.07 2.64
CA THR A 465 -16.71 -44.17 3.59
C THR A 465 -15.45 -44.57 4.34
N ILE A 466 -15.53 -44.52 5.68
CA ILE A 466 -14.43 -44.88 6.58
C ILE A 466 -14.82 -46.06 7.48
N ALA A 467 -13.82 -46.80 7.94
CA ALA A 467 -14.04 -47.75 9.02
C ALA A 467 -14.21 -47.01 10.38
N PRO A 468 -14.84 -47.60 11.40
CA PRO A 468 -14.91 -47.04 12.75
C PRO A 468 -13.53 -46.65 13.32
N PHE A 469 -12.49 -47.37 12.93
CA PHE A 469 -11.06 -47.03 13.13
C PHE A 469 -10.46 -46.73 11.76
N PRO A 470 -10.42 -45.45 11.31
CA PRO A 470 -9.99 -45.09 9.97
C PRO A 470 -8.53 -45.49 9.72
N THR A 471 -8.27 -46.07 8.57
CA THR A 471 -6.90 -46.36 8.09
C THR A 471 -6.25 -45.06 7.56
N ASP A 472 -4.92 -45.03 7.50
CA ASP A 472 -4.20 -43.89 6.89
C ASP A 472 -4.65 -43.61 5.47
N TYR A 473 -4.93 -44.63 4.68
CA TYR A 473 -5.47 -44.46 3.33
C TYR A 473 -6.83 -43.78 3.31
N GLN A 474 -7.75 -44.16 4.23
CA GLN A 474 -9.07 -43.52 4.33
C GLN A 474 -8.94 -42.05 4.79
N LEU A 475 -8.03 -41.80 5.73
CA LEU A 475 -7.72 -40.43 6.15
C LEU A 475 -7.12 -39.62 4.99
N GLU A 476 -6.23 -40.19 4.16
CA GLU A 476 -5.72 -39.51 2.96
C GLU A 476 -6.81 -39.17 1.95
N GLN A 477 -7.84 -40.03 1.78
CA GLN A 477 -8.99 -39.69 0.91
C GLN A 477 -9.78 -38.48 1.44
N ILE A 478 -9.95 -38.39 2.76
CA ILE A 478 -10.53 -37.20 3.39
C ILE A 478 -9.62 -35.99 3.17
N GLY A 479 -8.31 -36.17 3.36
CA GLY A 479 -7.32 -35.10 3.11
C GLY A 479 -7.39 -34.52 1.70
N LYS A 480 -7.60 -35.37 0.69
CA LYS A 480 -7.81 -34.91 -0.69
C LYS A 480 -9.03 -34.03 -0.81
N LEU A 481 -10.17 -34.41 -0.20
CA LEU A 481 -11.37 -33.56 -0.23
C LEU A 481 -11.18 -32.25 0.54
N VAL A 482 -10.55 -32.30 1.70
CA VAL A 482 -10.21 -31.10 2.49
C VAL A 482 -9.31 -30.14 1.70
N LEU A 483 -8.41 -30.66 0.84
CA LEU A 483 -7.55 -29.86 -0.01
C LEU A 483 -8.25 -29.40 -1.31
N VAL A 484 -9.10 -30.27 -1.89
CA VAL A 484 -9.80 -30.03 -3.17
C VAL A 484 -10.96 -29.04 -2.99
N ASP A 485 -11.53 -28.92 -1.79
CA ASP A 485 -12.65 -28.00 -1.56
C ASP A 485 -12.26 -26.52 -1.59
N ARG A 486 -10.97 -26.20 -1.75
CA ARG A 486 -10.50 -24.82 -1.98
C ARG A 486 -10.76 -24.32 -3.41
N THR A 487 -10.91 -25.24 -4.37
CA THR A 487 -11.17 -24.92 -5.78
C THR A 487 -12.08 -25.97 -6.38
N ARG A 488 -13.37 -25.75 -6.27
CA ARG A 488 -14.40 -26.71 -6.68
C ARG A 488 -14.42 -26.90 -8.20
N PRO A 489 -13.98 -28.04 -8.75
CA PRO A 489 -13.98 -28.29 -10.21
C PRO A 489 -15.37 -28.12 -10.85
N TRP A 490 -16.44 -28.42 -10.13
CA TRP A 490 -17.80 -28.26 -10.61
C TRP A 490 -18.22 -26.81 -10.86
N MET A 491 -17.55 -25.81 -10.25
CA MET A 491 -17.80 -24.40 -10.52
C MET A 491 -17.38 -23.99 -11.93
N LEU A 492 -16.31 -24.61 -12.46
CA LEU A 492 -15.94 -24.44 -13.85
C LEU A 492 -17.02 -24.96 -14.80
N GLU A 493 -17.77 -25.98 -14.38
CA GLU A 493 -18.87 -26.52 -15.18
C GLU A 493 -20.15 -25.69 -15.04
N LYS A 494 -20.38 -25.08 -13.90
CA LYS A 494 -21.59 -24.33 -13.62
C LYS A 494 -21.57 -22.90 -14.16
N PHE A 495 -20.44 -22.20 -14.00
CA PHE A 495 -20.35 -20.77 -14.28
C PHE A 495 -19.54 -20.40 -15.51
N PHE A 496 -18.83 -21.38 -16.12
CA PHE A 496 -18.05 -21.18 -17.33
C PHE A 496 -18.62 -22.07 -18.44
N ASP A 497 -18.88 -21.51 -19.58
CA ASP A 497 -19.40 -22.25 -20.73
C ASP A 497 -18.79 -21.76 -22.05
N ALA A 498 -19.05 -22.52 -23.12
CA ALA A 498 -18.49 -22.25 -24.42
C ALA A 498 -19.14 -21.05 -25.13
N ALA A 499 -20.35 -20.65 -24.75
CA ALA A 499 -21.04 -19.49 -25.32
C ALA A 499 -20.38 -18.19 -24.83
N HIS A 500 -19.91 -18.17 -23.59
CA HIS A 500 -19.24 -17.06 -22.97
C HIS A 500 -17.70 -17.25 -22.93
N PHE A 501 -17.14 -17.76 -24.03
CA PHE A 501 -15.71 -17.92 -24.23
C PHE A 501 -15.27 -17.32 -25.57
N ARG A 502 -14.23 -16.49 -25.54
CA ARG A 502 -13.70 -15.83 -26.74
C ARG A 502 -12.18 -15.75 -26.70
N VAL A 503 -11.56 -15.90 -27.88
CA VAL A 503 -10.15 -15.57 -28.11
C VAL A 503 -10.09 -14.33 -28.99
N VAL A 504 -9.42 -13.29 -28.52
CA VAL A 504 -9.24 -12.00 -29.20
C VAL A 504 -7.83 -11.96 -29.78
N ASN A 505 -7.73 -12.07 -31.11
CA ASN A 505 -6.47 -12.04 -31.84
C ASN A 505 -6.20 -10.68 -32.51
N GLU A 506 -7.21 -9.81 -32.56
CA GLU A 506 -7.09 -8.46 -33.12
C GLU A 506 -6.90 -7.41 -32.02
N PRO A 507 -6.23 -6.30 -32.31
CA PRO A 507 -6.11 -5.20 -31.34
C PRO A 507 -7.50 -4.70 -30.92
N MET A 508 -7.76 -4.72 -29.62
CA MET A 508 -9.01 -4.24 -29.02
C MET A 508 -8.68 -3.42 -27.78
N ASP A 509 -9.38 -2.31 -27.57
CA ASP A 509 -9.27 -1.54 -26.35
C ASP A 509 -10.24 -2.05 -25.26
N GLN A 510 -9.92 -1.75 -24.01
CA GLN A 510 -10.70 -2.16 -22.85
C GLN A 510 -12.16 -1.71 -22.89
N GLN A 511 -12.44 -0.49 -23.33
CA GLN A 511 -13.79 0.07 -23.36
C GLN A 511 -14.66 -0.63 -24.40
N THR A 512 -14.08 -0.92 -25.57
CA THR A 512 -14.75 -1.68 -26.63
C THR A 512 -15.03 -3.10 -26.15
N LEU A 513 -14.08 -3.72 -25.45
CA LEU A 513 -14.28 -5.04 -24.84
C LEU A 513 -15.46 -5.03 -23.86
N PHE A 514 -15.45 -4.12 -22.88
CA PHE A 514 -16.53 -4.03 -21.89
C PHE A 514 -17.90 -3.85 -22.53
N ARG A 515 -18.02 -2.96 -23.50
CA ARG A 515 -19.27 -2.74 -24.22
C ARG A 515 -19.74 -4.01 -24.89
N THR A 516 -18.86 -4.66 -25.67
CA THR A 516 -19.22 -5.87 -26.42
C THR A 516 -19.72 -6.98 -25.50
N LEU A 517 -18.96 -7.29 -24.43
CA LEU A 517 -19.32 -8.38 -23.52
C LEU A 517 -20.58 -8.08 -22.71
N CYS A 518 -20.73 -6.84 -22.23
CA CYS A 518 -21.91 -6.45 -21.45
C CYS A 518 -23.17 -6.38 -22.31
N ASP A 519 -23.08 -5.93 -23.57
CA ASP A 519 -24.21 -5.90 -24.50
C ASP A 519 -24.68 -7.33 -24.81
N GLU A 520 -23.77 -8.26 -25.07
CA GLU A 520 -24.10 -9.70 -25.27
C GLU A 520 -24.79 -10.29 -24.05
N LEU A 521 -24.24 -10.11 -22.84
CA LEU A 521 -24.87 -10.58 -21.60
C LEU A 521 -26.24 -9.94 -21.34
N HIS A 522 -26.44 -8.70 -21.77
CA HIS A 522 -27.72 -8.02 -21.68
C HIS A 522 -28.76 -8.60 -22.66
N GLU A 523 -28.36 -8.81 -23.92
CA GLU A 523 -29.22 -9.42 -24.94
C GLU A 523 -29.66 -10.83 -24.54
N GLU A 524 -28.77 -11.60 -23.90
CA GLU A 524 -29.05 -12.94 -23.41
C GLU A 524 -29.83 -12.95 -22.08
N GLY A 525 -30.05 -11.79 -21.46
CA GLY A 525 -30.84 -11.62 -20.25
C GLY A 525 -30.11 -12.01 -18.94
N PHE A 526 -28.77 -12.09 -18.95
CA PHE A 526 -27.97 -12.32 -17.75
C PHE A 526 -27.84 -11.07 -16.88
N VAL A 527 -27.85 -9.89 -17.49
CA VAL A 527 -27.67 -8.61 -16.80
C VAL A 527 -28.68 -7.56 -17.28
N ASP A 528 -28.85 -6.48 -16.51
CA ASP A 528 -29.63 -5.32 -16.89
C ASP A 528 -28.78 -4.28 -17.63
N ALA A 529 -29.43 -3.27 -18.26
CA ALA A 529 -28.78 -2.23 -19.03
C ALA A 529 -27.76 -1.39 -18.23
N GLU A 530 -27.91 -1.32 -16.92
CA GLU A 530 -27.01 -0.56 -16.02
C GLU A 530 -25.68 -1.28 -15.76
N PHE A 531 -25.59 -2.58 -16.07
CA PHE A 531 -24.42 -3.41 -15.76
C PHE A 531 -23.15 -2.86 -16.41
N HIS A 532 -23.17 -2.52 -17.70
CA HIS A 532 -22.02 -1.96 -18.40
C HIS A 532 -21.49 -0.68 -17.73
N ALA A 533 -22.37 0.26 -17.41
CA ALA A 533 -21.97 1.51 -16.76
C ALA A 533 -21.31 1.23 -15.40
N SER A 534 -21.85 0.25 -14.65
CA SER A 534 -21.31 -0.16 -13.35
C SER A 534 -19.94 -0.85 -13.45
N VAL A 535 -19.69 -1.66 -14.49
CA VAL A 535 -18.38 -2.26 -14.76
C VAL A 535 -17.34 -1.19 -15.07
N VAL A 536 -17.69 -0.23 -15.93
CA VAL A 536 -16.81 0.90 -16.27
C VAL A 536 -16.50 1.75 -15.03
N GLU A 537 -17.51 2.04 -14.22
CA GLU A 537 -17.34 2.80 -12.98
C GLU A 537 -16.43 2.04 -11.98
N ARG A 538 -16.62 0.73 -11.82
CA ARG A 538 -15.81 -0.12 -10.95
C ARG A 538 -14.32 -0.10 -11.36
N GLU A 539 -14.06 -0.25 -12.65
CA GLU A 539 -12.69 -0.23 -13.18
C GLU A 539 -12.03 1.13 -13.03
N ALA A 540 -12.80 2.22 -13.18
CA ALA A 540 -12.29 3.59 -13.04
C ALA A 540 -11.87 3.94 -11.59
N ILE A 541 -12.43 3.26 -10.59
CA ILE A 541 -12.08 3.48 -9.18
C ILE A 541 -10.72 2.87 -8.88
N VAL A 542 -10.55 1.60 -9.19
CA VAL A 542 -9.32 0.82 -8.99
C VAL A 542 -9.28 -0.27 -10.04
N SER A 543 -8.14 -0.47 -10.67
CA SER A 543 -7.94 -1.53 -11.66
C SER A 543 -8.33 -2.90 -11.10
N THR A 544 -9.05 -3.67 -11.93
CA THR A 544 -9.41 -5.06 -11.61
C THR A 544 -8.33 -6.07 -12.00
N MET A 545 -7.12 -5.61 -12.32
CA MET A 545 -5.97 -6.50 -12.51
C MET A 545 -5.65 -7.23 -11.21
N LEU A 546 -5.63 -8.57 -11.30
CA LEU A 546 -5.28 -9.44 -10.17
C LEU A 546 -3.77 -9.72 -10.12
N GLY A 547 -3.08 -9.54 -11.23
CA GLY A 547 -1.64 -9.79 -11.43
C GLY A 547 -1.38 -10.79 -12.56
N GLU A 548 -0.12 -10.88 -12.98
CA GLU A 548 0.37 -11.80 -14.04
C GLU A 548 -0.45 -11.76 -15.35
N GLY A 549 -1.09 -10.65 -15.68
CA GLY A 549 -1.91 -10.49 -16.88
C GLY A 549 -3.34 -11.03 -16.77
N ILE A 550 -3.83 -11.27 -15.57
CA ILE A 550 -5.22 -11.68 -15.30
C ILE A 550 -6.02 -10.47 -14.80
N ALA A 551 -7.14 -10.18 -15.45
CA ALA A 551 -8.09 -9.16 -15.04
C ALA A 551 -9.47 -9.75 -14.71
N LEU A 552 -10.12 -9.24 -13.65
CA LEU A 552 -11.43 -9.69 -13.18
C LEU A 552 -12.45 -8.53 -13.18
N PRO A 553 -12.79 -7.95 -14.34
CA PRO A 553 -13.80 -6.90 -14.39
C PRO A 553 -15.16 -7.41 -13.89
N HIS A 554 -15.85 -6.58 -13.10
CA HIS A 554 -17.18 -6.86 -12.54
C HIS A 554 -17.88 -5.56 -12.20
N ALA A 555 -19.19 -5.61 -11.98
CA ALA A 555 -19.97 -4.44 -11.61
C ALA A 555 -19.78 -4.06 -10.13
N LEU A 556 -20.04 -2.80 -9.79
CA LEU A 556 -20.23 -2.38 -8.40
C LEU A 556 -21.55 -2.96 -7.88
N GLY A 557 -21.43 -3.97 -7.01
CA GLY A 557 -22.58 -4.67 -6.47
C GLY A 557 -23.10 -5.81 -7.38
N LEU A 558 -24.14 -6.49 -6.89
CA LEU A 558 -24.68 -7.70 -7.51
C LEU A 558 -25.81 -7.34 -8.49
N LEU A 559 -25.47 -6.90 -9.68
CA LEU A 559 -26.41 -6.40 -10.71
C LEU A 559 -26.79 -7.44 -11.76
N ALA A 560 -26.34 -8.70 -11.63
CA ALA A 560 -26.70 -9.75 -12.55
C ALA A 560 -27.97 -10.50 -12.10
N LYS A 561 -28.75 -10.99 -13.06
CA LYS A 561 -29.91 -11.87 -12.84
C LYS A 561 -29.50 -13.32 -12.69
N LYS A 562 -28.45 -13.71 -13.40
CA LYS A 562 -27.84 -15.04 -13.35
C LYS A 562 -26.33 -14.91 -13.29
N THR A 563 -25.68 -15.85 -12.62
CA THR A 563 -24.23 -15.86 -12.51
C THR A 563 -23.61 -16.50 -13.73
N VAL A 564 -22.62 -15.82 -14.32
CA VAL A 564 -21.80 -16.32 -15.41
C VAL A 564 -20.42 -15.64 -15.41
N VAL A 565 -19.41 -16.37 -15.88
CA VAL A 565 -18.06 -15.84 -16.10
C VAL A 565 -17.80 -15.77 -17.60
N TYR A 566 -17.76 -14.56 -18.16
CA TYR A 566 -17.36 -14.40 -19.55
C TYR A 566 -15.84 -14.42 -19.66
N THR A 567 -15.29 -15.45 -20.27
CA THR A 567 -13.85 -15.68 -20.40
C THR A 567 -13.33 -15.14 -21.73
N VAL A 568 -12.36 -14.25 -21.67
CA VAL A 568 -11.67 -13.72 -22.85
C VAL A 568 -10.18 -13.98 -22.72
N LEU A 569 -9.61 -14.64 -23.72
CA LEU A 569 -8.16 -14.82 -23.85
C LEU A 569 -7.65 -13.91 -24.95
N ALA A 570 -6.64 -13.12 -24.65
CA ALA A 570 -6.01 -12.17 -25.54
C ALA A 570 -4.50 -12.45 -25.63
N PRO A 571 -4.04 -13.32 -26.54
CA PRO A 571 -2.63 -13.69 -26.62
C PRO A 571 -1.69 -12.50 -26.87
N GLN A 572 -2.15 -11.48 -27.61
CA GLN A 572 -1.41 -10.26 -27.88
C GLN A 572 -1.52 -9.23 -26.75
N GLY A 573 -2.41 -9.48 -25.79
CA GLY A 573 -2.70 -8.60 -24.68
C GLY A 573 -3.63 -7.43 -25.02
N ILE A 574 -4.38 -6.97 -24.02
CA ILE A 574 -5.21 -5.76 -24.07
C ILE A 574 -4.65 -4.79 -23.03
N GLN A 575 -4.44 -3.52 -23.44
CA GLN A 575 -3.97 -2.49 -22.54
C GLN A 575 -4.97 -2.27 -21.40
N TRP A 576 -4.48 -2.34 -20.15
CA TRP A 576 -5.27 -2.27 -18.92
C TRP A 576 -4.64 -1.30 -17.93
N GLY A 577 -4.94 -0.02 -18.08
CA GLY A 577 -4.18 1.02 -17.39
C GLY A 577 -2.71 1.00 -17.81
N ASP A 578 -1.82 0.88 -16.85
CA ASP A 578 -0.37 0.79 -17.07
C ASP A 578 0.12 -0.65 -17.33
N GLU A 579 -0.78 -1.64 -17.20
CA GLU A 579 -0.49 -3.06 -17.37
C GLU A 579 -1.09 -3.62 -18.67
N THR A 580 -0.91 -4.93 -18.90
CA THR A 580 -1.48 -5.64 -20.05
C THR A 580 -2.20 -6.89 -19.56
N ALA A 581 -3.49 -7.01 -19.91
CA ALA A 581 -4.29 -8.19 -19.60
C ALA A 581 -4.24 -9.21 -20.75
N HIS A 582 -3.99 -10.47 -20.43
CA HIS A 582 -3.97 -11.58 -21.37
C HIS A 582 -5.11 -12.58 -21.15
N ALA A 583 -5.63 -12.66 -19.93
CA ALA A 583 -6.85 -13.38 -19.59
C ALA A 583 -7.79 -12.48 -18.81
N ILE A 584 -8.97 -12.28 -19.35
CA ILE A 584 -9.98 -11.41 -18.78
C ILE A 584 -11.21 -12.26 -18.45
N PHE A 585 -11.67 -12.16 -17.20
CA PHE A 585 -12.84 -12.88 -16.71
C PHE A 585 -13.86 -11.86 -16.22
N LEU A 586 -14.80 -11.50 -17.09
CA LEU A 586 -15.89 -10.61 -16.72
C LEU A 586 -16.89 -11.38 -15.85
N LEU A 587 -17.04 -10.96 -14.58
CA LEU A 587 -17.90 -11.60 -13.61
C LEU A 587 -19.28 -10.93 -13.58
N ALA A 588 -20.30 -11.66 -13.96
CA ALA A 588 -21.69 -11.29 -13.71
C ALA A 588 -22.24 -12.19 -12.60
N ILE A 589 -22.39 -11.67 -11.38
CA ILE A 589 -22.76 -12.45 -10.21
C ILE A 589 -24.16 -12.06 -9.75
N SER A 590 -25.06 -13.03 -9.67
CA SER A 590 -26.43 -12.87 -9.19
C SER A 590 -26.47 -12.87 -7.68
N LYS A 591 -27.34 -12.04 -7.10
CA LYS A 591 -27.57 -11.98 -5.67
C LYS A 591 -28.10 -13.30 -5.08
N SER A 592 -28.88 -14.05 -5.86
CA SER A 592 -29.43 -15.34 -5.44
C SER A 592 -28.41 -16.48 -5.40
N GLU A 593 -27.30 -16.35 -6.16
CA GLU A 593 -26.24 -17.37 -6.28
C GLU A 593 -24.92 -16.90 -5.66
N TYR A 594 -24.95 -15.79 -4.94
CA TYR A 594 -23.74 -15.10 -4.49
C TYR A 594 -22.84 -15.94 -3.59
N GLU A 595 -23.41 -16.61 -2.59
CA GLU A 595 -22.62 -17.46 -1.67
C GLU A 595 -21.86 -18.57 -2.42
N GLU A 596 -22.52 -19.17 -3.40
CA GLU A 596 -21.94 -20.22 -4.21
C GLU A 596 -20.91 -19.67 -5.21
N ALA A 597 -21.22 -18.52 -5.82
CA ALA A 597 -20.35 -17.87 -6.80
C ALA A 597 -19.05 -17.34 -6.18
N MET A 598 -19.00 -17.11 -4.86
CA MET A 598 -17.79 -16.60 -4.21
C MET A 598 -16.58 -17.51 -4.34
N ALA A 599 -16.77 -18.82 -4.43
CA ALA A 599 -15.65 -19.73 -4.67
C ALA A 599 -15.05 -19.61 -6.09
N ILE A 600 -15.67 -18.84 -7.00
CA ILE A 600 -15.06 -18.47 -8.30
C ILE A 600 -13.75 -17.70 -8.08
N TYR A 601 -13.67 -16.84 -7.08
CA TYR A 601 -12.46 -16.11 -6.76
C TYR A 601 -11.28 -17.03 -6.39
N ASP A 602 -11.56 -18.16 -5.73
CA ASP A 602 -10.54 -19.15 -5.38
C ASP A 602 -9.91 -19.80 -6.63
N ILE A 603 -10.68 -19.91 -7.73
CA ILE A 603 -10.18 -20.39 -9.02
C ILE A 603 -9.12 -19.43 -9.56
N PHE A 604 -9.38 -18.13 -9.52
CA PHE A 604 -8.44 -17.13 -10.04
C PHE A 604 -7.19 -17.00 -9.18
N VAL A 605 -7.33 -17.06 -7.87
CA VAL A 605 -6.19 -17.13 -6.95
C VAL A 605 -5.34 -18.38 -7.23
N THR A 606 -5.98 -19.50 -7.56
CA THR A 606 -5.28 -20.73 -7.96
C THR A 606 -4.53 -20.52 -9.28
N PHE A 607 -5.11 -19.87 -10.27
CA PHE A 607 -4.44 -19.56 -11.54
C PHE A 607 -3.17 -18.72 -11.33
N LEU A 608 -3.20 -17.73 -10.44
CA LEU A 608 -2.01 -16.96 -10.07
C LEU A 608 -0.95 -17.83 -9.40
N ARG A 609 -1.35 -18.60 -8.39
CA ARG A 609 -0.43 -19.45 -7.63
C ARG A 609 0.25 -20.50 -8.49
N GLU A 610 -0.49 -21.11 -9.44
CA GLU A 610 0.01 -22.10 -10.40
C GLU A 610 0.71 -21.47 -11.61
N ARG A 611 0.81 -20.13 -11.66
CA ARG A 611 1.34 -19.39 -12.82
C ARG A 611 0.75 -19.86 -14.14
N ALA A 612 -0.56 -20.05 -14.14
CA ALA A 612 -1.29 -20.68 -15.22
C ALA A 612 -1.37 -19.80 -16.48
N MET A 613 -1.01 -18.51 -16.40
CA MET A 613 -1.23 -17.51 -17.45
C MET A 613 -0.69 -17.96 -18.81
N THR A 614 0.55 -18.42 -18.89
CA THR A 614 1.17 -18.85 -20.15
C THR A 614 0.41 -20.02 -20.80
N ARG A 615 -0.13 -20.93 -19.98
CA ARG A 615 -0.92 -22.08 -20.43
C ARG A 615 -2.31 -21.65 -20.87
N LEU A 616 -2.95 -20.77 -20.11
CA LEU A 616 -4.28 -20.22 -20.44
C LEU A 616 -4.23 -19.39 -21.73
N ALA A 617 -3.25 -18.50 -21.88
CA ALA A 617 -3.10 -17.67 -23.08
C ALA A 617 -2.83 -18.46 -24.36
N SER A 618 -2.35 -19.69 -24.26
CA SER A 618 -2.13 -20.57 -25.41
C SER A 618 -3.39 -21.28 -25.89
N CYS A 619 -4.48 -21.29 -25.10
CA CYS A 619 -5.72 -21.95 -25.45
C CYS A 619 -6.45 -21.21 -26.59
N GLN A 620 -6.96 -21.95 -27.55
CA GLN A 620 -7.73 -21.43 -28.70
C GLN A 620 -9.22 -21.82 -28.62
N THR A 621 -9.56 -22.79 -27.79
CA THR A 621 -10.92 -23.32 -27.64
C THR A 621 -11.31 -23.39 -26.17
N PHE A 622 -12.62 -23.34 -25.90
CA PHE A 622 -13.14 -23.53 -24.55
C PHE A 622 -12.76 -24.89 -23.96
N SER A 623 -12.70 -25.95 -24.78
CA SER A 623 -12.29 -27.26 -24.30
C SER A 623 -10.84 -27.29 -23.80
N GLU A 624 -9.93 -26.63 -24.53
CA GLU A 624 -8.53 -26.46 -24.08
C GLU A 624 -8.44 -25.66 -22.80
N PHE A 625 -9.14 -24.50 -22.76
CA PHE A 625 -9.23 -23.69 -21.55
C PHE A 625 -9.74 -24.49 -20.35
N LYS A 626 -10.87 -25.21 -20.52
CA LYS A 626 -11.45 -26.03 -19.46
C LYS A 626 -10.47 -27.10 -18.98
N THR A 627 -9.73 -27.75 -19.88
CA THR A 627 -8.72 -28.75 -19.54
C THR A 627 -7.61 -28.12 -18.68
N VAL A 628 -7.05 -27.02 -19.12
CA VAL A 628 -5.98 -26.31 -18.37
C VAL A 628 -6.50 -25.81 -17.02
N ALA A 629 -7.69 -25.24 -16.99
CA ALA A 629 -8.32 -24.77 -15.75
C ALA A 629 -8.56 -25.92 -14.76
N MET A 630 -9.11 -27.03 -15.23
CA MET A 630 -9.33 -28.24 -14.42
C MET A 630 -8.03 -28.84 -13.90
N GLU A 631 -6.97 -28.85 -14.71
CA GLU A 631 -5.66 -29.33 -14.25
C GLU A 631 -5.08 -28.41 -13.15
N CYS A 632 -5.24 -27.09 -13.26
CA CYS A 632 -4.79 -26.15 -12.23
C CYS A 632 -5.56 -26.36 -10.92
N VAL A 633 -6.88 -26.53 -11.01
CA VAL A 633 -7.77 -26.71 -9.86
C VAL A 633 -7.62 -28.10 -9.22
N SER A 634 -7.24 -29.14 -10.00
CA SER A 634 -7.17 -30.53 -9.52
C SER A 634 -5.78 -30.98 -9.06
N ARG A 635 -4.75 -30.13 -9.15
CA ARG A 635 -3.36 -30.47 -8.78
C ARG A 635 -3.06 -30.54 -7.28
N PHE A 636 -4.08 -30.50 -6.42
CA PHE A 636 -3.95 -30.55 -4.95
C PHE A 636 -4.54 -31.80 -4.33
#